data_9f4411266d8ba9a29086d8f42984623f
#
_entry.id   9f4411266d8ba9a29086d8f42984623f
#
_cell.length_a   1.000
_cell.length_b   1.000
_cell.length_c   1.000
_cell.angle_alpha   90.00
_cell.angle_beta   90.00
_cell.angle_gamma   90.00
#
_symmetry.space_group_name_H-M   'P 1'
#
loop_
_entity.id
_entity.type
_entity.pdbx_description
1 polymer ?
#
loop_
_entity_poly.entity_id
_entity_poly.type
_entity_poly.pdbx_seq_one_letter_code
_entity_poly.pdbx_strand_id
1 'polypeptide(L)'
;MIYGRAPEYAEHGWQVFPLDLGQKFPPPVGRTGAEGQPLSRENLIKEANRKPDHNIAIRACDGIIGIDVDAYDGKPGLDTLNHMAEELGELPHTIMSTSRTDDSGIRMFRIPEDVKLVTKLPGIEFVQKHHRYVVCWPSIHPEGRTYQWIDTATGEILDRVPDVGDVPALPTAWVEHLRVEARNGNGKSDASAEDIAEQLSQWCKAGTPCEHLEDALSSAEAEVDAGNARHDVCMKYQLLIIRLGESGHEGALTAMSRLRAWFFEAIGEDRDVSKEWKDGWTGAARVVLNDPSDDEDKGCFQTASEDDGDSDGADDDENLGESRDGRTRINIGNKERAGRRLREEIGTGRLAGMFYRKGELVYTPRIGDDGYKAPGEGDDDGPAQVQMVNPQLLKTMIEIRYALGIGRRLRSEEGDEPGRMTWEPRTLPMEVANGLVQAACIREDVPNLRVLAGTSHTPIVRKDGSVLNRPGYDAETRMLYLPTGDMPQDLGPIDPESVQAAVDFLLAIVEQFPFVSETHRANWFGALFTPLLKVMLPPPYPAFVLDAPSPGAGKSYLSEIIRTVHGGALRAGWPSTDEELGKSVLSMLMGTTAPVITFDNVRGTIRSSKFESLLTSVDYKDRLLGFNRDAEMPNDRLWMITANNAEIGGDLARRCYWITIDPKMPRPHERTGFRLNLRTWVPENRVNILSALLTVVRGWVAAGAPSAELKRSDHYATWDAAIEGMLTWAGFPGQFGFVEESRQDSDDDREWLVFLEEVARVMGEQVFKIKDLTGRIKELDGDPFEAATGQTDQ
;
A
#
# COMPACT_ATOMS: atom_id res chain seq x y z
N MET A 1 -0.14 -31.36 24.16
CA MET A 1 0.04 -30.12 24.98
C MET A 1 1.44 -29.58 24.72
N ILE A 2 1.56 -28.61 23.83
CA ILE A 2 2.84 -28.07 23.36
C ILE A 2 3.44 -27.18 24.47
N TYR A 3 2.76 -26.10 24.84
CA TYR A 3 3.24 -25.17 25.86
C TYR A 3 3.22 -25.74 27.27
N GLY A 4 2.54 -26.86 27.50
CA GLY A 4 2.63 -27.64 28.75
C GLY A 4 4.06 -28.09 29.10
N ARG A 5 4.99 -28.09 28.12
CA ARG A 5 6.44 -28.38 28.33
C ARG A 5 7.27 -27.12 28.68
N ALA A 6 6.69 -25.95 28.72
CA ALA A 6 7.43 -24.71 29.06
C ALA A 6 8.16 -24.78 30.43
N PRO A 7 7.62 -25.42 31.48
CA PRO A 7 8.36 -25.61 32.73
C PRO A 7 9.65 -26.43 32.57
N GLU A 8 9.67 -27.45 31.70
CA GLU A 8 10.85 -28.25 31.36
C GLU A 8 11.94 -27.37 30.75
N TYR A 9 11.59 -26.51 29.80
CA TYR A 9 12.51 -25.52 29.23
C TYR A 9 13.13 -24.59 30.27
N ALA A 10 12.33 -24.12 31.22
CA ALA A 10 12.80 -23.27 32.29
C ALA A 10 13.74 -24.02 33.26
N GLU A 11 13.54 -25.30 33.48
CA GLU A 11 14.44 -26.17 34.27
C GLU A 11 15.79 -26.34 33.59
N HIS A 12 15.83 -26.31 32.25
CA HIS A 12 17.04 -26.35 31.44
C HIS A 12 17.64 -24.95 31.14
N GLY A 13 17.21 -23.90 31.87
CA GLY A 13 17.79 -22.56 31.83
C GLY A 13 17.24 -21.62 30.75
N TRP A 14 16.23 -22.01 29.96
CA TRP A 14 15.69 -21.20 28.88
C TRP A 14 14.61 -20.22 29.37
N GLN A 15 14.61 -19.03 28.82
CA GLN A 15 13.55 -18.03 29.05
C GLN A 15 12.44 -18.21 28.02
N VAL A 16 11.31 -18.74 28.45
CA VAL A 16 10.22 -19.14 27.55
C VAL A 16 9.00 -18.25 27.67
N PHE A 17 8.24 -18.17 26.55
CA PHE A 17 6.93 -17.52 26.50
C PHE A 17 6.05 -18.20 25.43
N PRO A 18 4.69 -18.09 25.52
CA PRO A 18 3.78 -18.70 24.57
C PRO A 18 3.63 -17.85 23.31
N LEU A 19 3.42 -18.53 22.16
CA LEU A 19 2.86 -17.96 20.93
C LEU A 19 1.57 -18.69 20.60
N ASP A 20 0.70 -18.08 19.83
CA ASP A 20 -0.52 -18.76 19.39
C ASP A 20 -0.18 -20.02 18.57
N LEU A 21 -1.03 -21.04 18.67
CA LEU A 21 -0.81 -22.33 17.98
C LEU A 21 -0.66 -22.11 16.47
N GLY A 22 0.38 -22.69 15.90
CA GLY A 22 0.67 -22.55 14.47
C GLY A 22 1.15 -21.14 14.05
N GLN A 23 1.45 -20.26 15.00
CA GLN A 23 1.94 -18.91 14.72
C GLN A 23 3.39 -18.73 15.17
N LYS A 24 4.12 -17.86 14.45
CA LYS A 24 5.46 -17.40 14.81
C LYS A 24 5.44 -15.99 15.41
N PHE A 25 4.36 -15.26 15.27
CA PHE A 25 4.21 -13.84 15.61
C PHE A 25 2.71 -13.49 15.80
N PRO A 26 2.31 -12.50 16.62
CA PRO A 26 3.16 -11.64 17.47
C PRO A 26 3.54 -12.28 18.80
N PRO A 27 4.67 -11.89 19.41
CA PRO A 27 5.00 -12.31 20.78
C PRO A 27 4.16 -11.51 21.80
N PRO A 28 3.93 -12.06 23.00
CA PRO A 28 3.25 -11.32 24.06
C PRO A 28 4.02 -10.06 24.47
N VAL A 29 3.29 -8.99 24.73
CA VAL A 29 3.87 -7.69 25.16
C VAL A 29 4.73 -7.85 26.40
N GLY A 30 5.94 -7.25 26.40
CA GLY A 30 6.87 -7.26 27.53
C GLY A 30 7.67 -8.55 27.70
N ARG A 31 7.63 -9.49 26.70
CA ARG A 31 8.39 -10.76 26.75
C ARG A 31 9.62 -10.78 25.84
N THR A 32 9.71 -9.87 24.91
CA THR A 32 10.82 -9.75 23.98
C THR A 32 11.48 -8.38 24.05
N GLY A 33 12.58 -8.19 23.32
CA GLY A 33 13.34 -6.94 23.31
C GLY A 33 14.31 -6.81 24.49
N ALA A 34 15.07 -5.73 24.55
CA ALA A 34 16.10 -5.50 25.58
C ALA A 34 15.54 -5.52 27.01
N GLU A 35 14.34 -4.97 27.18
CA GLU A 35 13.66 -4.85 28.49
C GLU A 35 12.68 -5.97 28.80
N GLY A 36 12.57 -6.97 27.89
CA GLY A 36 11.67 -8.12 28.08
C GLY A 36 11.98 -8.84 29.40
N GLN A 37 10.95 -9.17 30.16
CA GLN A 37 11.10 -9.87 31.44
C GLN A 37 10.69 -11.33 31.33
N PRO A 38 11.51 -12.28 31.87
CA PRO A 38 11.12 -13.69 31.92
C PRO A 38 9.95 -13.89 32.87
N LEU A 39 9.19 -14.96 32.63
CA LEU A 39 8.17 -15.41 33.59
C LEU A 39 8.84 -16.01 34.82
N SER A 40 8.31 -15.68 36.00
CA SER A 40 8.65 -16.47 37.18
C SER A 40 8.15 -17.90 37.02
N ARG A 41 8.83 -18.87 37.66
CA ARG A 41 8.45 -20.29 37.56
C ARG A 41 6.96 -20.52 37.89
N GLU A 42 6.44 -19.85 38.90
CA GLU A 42 5.04 -19.97 39.30
C GLU A 42 4.08 -19.47 38.21
N ASN A 43 4.39 -18.29 37.64
CA ASN A 43 3.58 -17.71 36.56
C ASN A 43 3.69 -18.50 35.27
N LEU A 44 4.86 -19.08 35.00
CA LEU A 44 5.06 -19.95 33.86
C LEU A 44 4.18 -21.22 33.93
N ILE A 45 4.13 -21.87 35.12
CA ILE A 45 3.28 -23.03 35.33
C ILE A 45 1.79 -22.67 35.18
N LYS A 46 1.37 -21.52 35.74
CA LYS A 46 0.00 -21.04 35.60
C LYS A 46 -0.36 -20.77 34.14
N GLU A 47 0.55 -20.15 33.40
CA GLU A 47 0.33 -19.86 31.98
C GLU A 47 0.35 -21.12 31.13
N ALA A 48 1.26 -22.06 31.37
CA ALA A 48 1.30 -23.35 30.71
C ALA A 48 0.01 -24.18 30.90
N ASN A 49 -0.58 -24.09 32.07
CA ASN A 49 -1.87 -24.75 32.35
C ASN A 49 -3.05 -24.05 31.66
N ARG A 50 -2.99 -22.71 31.52
CA ARG A 50 -4.03 -21.91 30.86
C ARG A 50 -3.98 -22.03 29.34
N LYS A 51 -2.79 -22.17 28.77
CA LYS A 51 -2.54 -22.17 27.33
C LYS A 51 -1.75 -23.43 26.88
N PRO A 52 -2.21 -24.62 27.18
CA PRO A 52 -1.39 -25.83 27.02
C PRO A 52 -1.01 -26.14 25.58
N ASP A 53 -1.79 -25.71 24.62
CA ASP A 53 -1.59 -26.03 23.19
C ASP A 53 -0.89 -24.89 22.40
N HIS A 54 -0.51 -23.80 23.06
CA HIS A 54 0.24 -22.72 22.41
C HIS A 54 1.66 -23.18 22.03
N ASN A 55 2.25 -22.53 21.02
CA ASN A 55 3.65 -22.73 20.64
C ASN A 55 4.59 -22.22 21.74
N ILE A 56 5.81 -22.81 21.79
CA ILE A 56 6.89 -22.40 22.69
C ILE A 56 7.89 -21.57 21.91
N ALA A 57 8.15 -20.36 22.39
CA ALA A 57 9.27 -19.55 21.96
C ALA A 57 10.25 -19.31 23.10
N ILE A 58 11.53 -19.27 22.81
CA ILE A 58 12.60 -18.93 23.75
C ILE A 58 13.22 -17.59 23.36
N ARG A 59 13.41 -16.73 24.36
CA ARG A 59 14.18 -15.53 24.24
C ARG A 59 15.66 -15.85 24.49
N ALA A 60 16.55 -15.36 23.65
CA ALA A 60 17.96 -15.40 23.95
C ALA A 60 18.24 -14.66 25.27
N CYS A 61 18.85 -15.34 26.24
CA CYS A 61 19.27 -14.74 27.51
C CYS A 61 20.66 -14.08 27.36
N ASP A 62 21.15 -13.43 28.41
CA ASP A 62 22.47 -12.85 28.40
C ASP A 62 23.52 -13.93 28.09
N GLY A 63 24.42 -13.63 27.16
CA GLY A 63 25.47 -14.56 26.74
C GLY A 63 25.00 -15.68 25.79
N ILE A 64 23.73 -15.72 25.34
CA ILE A 64 23.23 -16.71 24.36
C ILE A 64 22.79 -15.99 23.08
N ILE A 65 23.19 -16.55 21.94
CA ILE A 65 22.74 -16.11 20.61
C ILE A 65 22.25 -17.29 19.77
N GLY A 66 21.45 -16.98 18.74
CA GLY A 66 21.09 -17.89 17.66
C GLY A 66 21.59 -17.37 16.31
N ILE A 67 22.19 -18.23 15.51
CA ILE A 67 22.53 -17.94 14.11
C ILE A 67 21.45 -18.59 13.25
N ASP A 68 20.52 -17.79 12.74
CA ASP A 68 19.41 -18.22 11.89
C ASP A 68 19.86 -18.23 10.44
N VAL A 69 20.02 -19.42 9.88
CA VAL A 69 20.52 -19.65 8.52
C VAL A 69 19.34 -20.03 7.63
N ASP A 70 19.09 -19.21 6.62
CA ASP A 70 18.12 -19.45 5.57
C ASP A 70 18.79 -20.07 4.34
N ALA A 71 18.58 -21.38 4.11
CA ALA A 71 19.19 -22.15 3.02
C ALA A 71 18.14 -22.73 2.04
N TYR A 72 16.92 -22.22 2.03
CA TYR A 72 15.81 -22.67 1.19
C TYR A 72 15.50 -21.69 0.06
N ASP A 73 14.90 -22.18 -1.03
CA ASP A 73 14.45 -21.35 -2.17
C ASP A 73 15.55 -20.45 -2.77
N GLY A 74 16.80 -20.93 -2.79
CA GLY A 74 17.93 -20.21 -3.36
C GLY A 74 18.47 -19.06 -2.49
N LYS A 75 18.08 -19.00 -1.21
CA LYS A 75 18.67 -18.04 -0.27
C LYS A 75 20.13 -18.38 0.04
N PRO A 76 21.01 -17.35 0.16
CA PRO A 76 22.45 -17.54 0.24
C PRO A 76 22.98 -17.86 1.66
N GLY A 77 22.12 -18.19 2.62
CA GLY A 77 22.51 -18.30 4.02
C GLY A 77 23.58 -19.37 4.28
N LEU A 78 23.46 -20.54 3.63
CA LEU A 78 24.46 -21.60 3.75
C LEU A 78 25.78 -21.21 3.08
N ASP A 79 25.72 -20.58 1.90
CA ASP A 79 26.91 -20.11 1.20
C ASP A 79 27.64 -19.04 2.02
N THR A 80 26.89 -18.12 2.61
CA THR A 80 27.42 -17.09 3.51
C THR A 80 28.07 -17.73 4.75
N LEU A 81 27.43 -18.71 5.36
CA LEU A 81 27.97 -19.41 6.54
C LEU A 81 29.27 -20.15 6.21
N ASN A 82 29.30 -20.87 5.08
CA ASN A 82 30.47 -21.62 4.61
C ASN A 82 31.65 -20.68 4.29
N HIS A 83 31.38 -19.58 3.60
CA HIS A 83 32.42 -18.59 3.30
C HIS A 83 33.04 -18.00 4.57
N MET A 84 32.21 -17.67 5.55
CA MET A 84 32.68 -17.21 6.85
C MET A 84 33.48 -18.30 7.60
N ALA A 85 33.08 -19.57 7.50
CA ALA A 85 33.81 -20.67 8.10
C ALA A 85 35.18 -20.88 7.47
N GLU A 86 35.32 -20.67 6.17
CA GLU A 86 36.62 -20.67 5.47
C GLU A 86 37.54 -19.56 5.98
N GLU A 87 37.04 -18.38 6.27
CA GLU A 87 37.82 -17.22 6.74
C GLU A 87 38.10 -17.24 8.25
N LEU A 88 37.10 -17.61 9.06
CA LEU A 88 37.14 -17.47 10.52
C LEU A 88 37.33 -18.78 11.27
N GLY A 89 37.31 -19.91 10.55
CA GLY A 89 37.39 -21.26 11.09
C GLY A 89 35.99 -21.86 11.30
N GLU A 90 35.92 -23.19 11.30
CA GLU A 90 34.68 -23.95 11.45
C GLU A 90 33.95 -23.66 12.77
N LEU A 91 32.63 -23.62 12.71
CA LEU A 91 31.79 -23.51 13.89
C LEU A 91 31.81 -24.82 14.68
N PRO A 92 31.83 -24.78 16.01
CA PRO A 92 31.69 -25.98 16.82
C PRO A 92 30.27 -26.56 16.65
N HIS A 93 30.19 -27.89 16.79
CA HIS A 93 28.89 -28.55 16.79
C HIS A 93 28.01 -28.02 17.91
N THR A 94 26.75 -27.86 17.63
CA THR A 94 25.76 -27.22 18.53
C THR A 94 24.37 -27.84 18.34
N ILE A 95 23.40 -27.30 19.06
CA ILE A 95 21.99 -27.60 18.85
C ILE A 95 21.38 -26.59 17.86
N MET A 96 20.48 -27.09 17.02
CA MET A 96 19.79 -26.29 16.03
C MET A 96 18.27 -26.47 16.16
N SER A 97 17.52 -25.37 16.23
CA SER A 97 16.05 -25.40 16.11
C SER A 97 15.63 -25.21 14.67
N THR A 98 14.91 -26.17 14.12
CA THR A 98 14.38 -26.11 12.76
C THR A 98 13.03 -26.79 12.64
N SER A 99 12.22 -26.41 11.65
CA SER A 99 11.02 -27.12 11.19
C SER A 99 11.22 -27.68 9.77
N ARG A 100 12.45 -27.68 9.26
CA ARG A 100 12.78 -28.05 7.88
C ARG A 100 13.70 -29.25 7.87
N THR A 101 13.86 -29.88 6.71
CA THR A 101 14.75 -31.01 6.48
C THR A 101 16.02 -30.63 5.71
N ASP A 102 16.12 -29.36 5.29
CA ASP A 102 17.32 -28.78 4.72
C ASP A 102 18.22 -28.19 5.83
N ASP A 103 19.34 -27.59 5.46
CA ASP A 103 20.32 -27.02 6.40
C ASP A 103 19.87 -25.69 7.04
N SER A 104 18.61 -25.29 6.83
CA SER A 104 18.03 -24.08 7.43
C SER A 104 17.67 -24.31 8.89
N GLY A 105 17.97 -23.34 9.73
CA GLY A 105 17.60 -23.37 11.14
C GLY A 105 18.45 -22.47 12.00
N ILE A 106 18.08 -22.37 13.26
CA ILE A 106 18.71 -21.48 14.24
C ILE A 106 19.71 -22.28 15.10
N ARG A 107 20.99 -22.06 14.88
CA ARG A 107 22.10 -22.69 15.61
C ARG A 107 22.44 -21.86 16.84
N MET A 108 22.51 -22.50 18.02
CA MET A 108 22.66 -21.82 19.31
C MET A 108 24.12 -21.78 19.75
N PHE A 109 24.59 -20.62 20.20
CA PHE A 109 25.96 -20.41 20.70
C PHE A 109 26.00 -19.52 21.93
N ARG A 110 27.11 -19.61 22.72
CA ARG A 110 27.41 -18.69 23.80
C ARG A 110 28.39 -17.62 23.33
N ILE A 111 28.17 -16.39 23.79
CA ILE A 111 29.07 -15.26 23.61
C ILE A 111 29.29 -14.57 24.97
N PRO A 112 30.32 -13.75 25.14
CA PRO A 112 30.46 -12.90 26.34
C PRO A 112 29.23 -12.00 26.53
N GLU A 113 28.79 -11.81 27.77
CA GLU A 113 27.50 -11.15 28.08
C GLU A 113 27.40 -9.69 27.58
N ASP A 114 28.53 -8.98 27.53
CA ASP A 114 28.61 -7.58 27.13
C ASP A 114 28.80 -7.37 25.61
N VAL A 115 28.84 -8.45 24.83
CA VAL A 115 29.08 -8.40 23.40
C VAL A 115 27.74 -8.32 22.65
N LYS A 116 27.65 -7.36 21.71
CA LYS A 116 26.58 -7.30 20.71
C LYS A 116 27.16 -7.64 19.35
N LEU A 117 26.46 -8.46 18.61
CA LEU A 117 26.83 -8.83 17.25
C LEU A 117 25.95 -8.08 16.25
N VAL A 118 26.36 -8.03 14.99
CA VAL A 118 25.52 -7.58 13.88
C VAL A 118 24.18 -8.34 13.89
N THR A 119 23.12 -7.73 13.39
CA THR A 119 21.78 -8.36 13.41
C THR A 119 21.50 -9.18 12.17
N LYS A 120 22.21 -8.90 11.05
CA LYS A 120 21.91 -9.54 9.76
C LYS A 120 23.13 -9.57 8.83
N LEU A 121 23.22 -10.67 8.06
CA LEU A 121 24.09 -10.85 6.90
C LEU A 121 23.24 -11.46 5.76
N PRO A 122 23.76 -11.56 4.50
CA PRO A 122 23.02 -12.18 3.42
C PRO A 122 22.56 -13.61 3.76
N GLY A 123 21.26 -13.83 3.91
CA GLY A 123 20.66 -15.11 4.27
C GLY A 123 20.88 -15.59 5.72
N ILE A 124 21.50 -14.78 6.59
CA ILE A 124 21.72 -15.10 8.00
C ILE A 124 21.16 -13.96 8.87
N GLU A 125 20.43 -14.31 9.94
CA GLU A 125 20.01 -13.40 11.00
C GLU A 125 20.56 -13.84 12.37
N PHE A 126 20.93 -12.88 13.21
CA PHE A 126 21.45 -13.14 14.55
C PHE A 126 20.40 -12.88 15.61
N VAL A 127 19.86 -13.97 16.19
CA VAL A 127 18.91 -13.89 17.30
C VAL A 127 19.66 -13.55 18.58
N GLN A 128 19.37 -12.39 19.15
CA GLN A 128 20.02 -11.87 20.35
C GLN A 128 18.96 -11.41 21.37
N LYS A 129 19.34 -11.18 22.63
CA LYS A 129 18.45 -10.74 23.70
C LYS A 129 17.53 -9.56 23.30
N HIS A 130 18.06 -8.63 22.50
CA HIS A 130 17.36 -7.44 22.04
C HIS A 130 16.74 -7.57 20.65
N HIS A 131 17.03 -8.66 19.95
CA HIS A 131 16.60 -8.85 18.56
C HIS A 131 16.14 -10.28 18.33
N ARG A 132 14.82 -10.46 18.03
CA ARG A 132 14.17 -11.73 17.71
C ARG A 132 14.08 -12.73 18.89
N TYR A 133 13.62 -13.94 18.59
CA TYR A 133 13.48 -15.09 19.50
C TYR A 133 13.44 -16.36 18.67
N VAL A 134 13.55 -17.52 19.32
CA VAL A 134 13.58 -18.82 18.68
C VAL A 134 12.27 -19.56 18.97
N VAL A 135 11.59 -20.01 17.93
CA VAL A 135 10.48 -20.97 18.07
C VAL A 135 11.08 -22.38 18.14
N CYS A 136 10.69 -23.19 19.12
CA CYS A 136 11.35 -24.45 19.37
C CYS A 136 10.38 -25.63 19.55
N TRP A 137 10.91 -26.84 19.56
CA TRP A 137 10.17 -28.07 19.74
C TRP A 137 9.28 -28.05 21.01
N PRO A 138 8.08 -28.60 20.98
CA PRO A 138 7.36 -29.25 19.88
C PRO A 138 6.36 -28.33 19.17
N SER A 139 6.69 -27.06 19.00
CA SER A 139 5.86 -26.04 18.34
C SER A 139 5.52 -26.42 16.90
N ILE A 140 4.40 -25.89 16.42
CA ILE A 140 3.94 -26.10 15.05
C ILE A 140 4.17 -24.85 14.22
N HIS A 141 4.81 -25.03 13.07
CA HIS A 141 5.01 -23.99 12.07
C HIS A 141 3.67 -23.61 11.40
N PRO A 142 3.46 -22.38 10.92
CA PRO A 142 2.24 -22.01 10.18
C PRO A 142 1.87 -22.95 9.03
N GLU A 143 2.85 -23.59 8.40
CA GLU A 143 2.65 -24.58 7.33
C GLU A 143 2.44 -26.01 7.86
N GLY A 144 2.18 -26.19 9.15
CA GLY A 144 1.87 -27.49 9.78
C GLY A 144 3.06 -28.37 10.13
N ARG A 145 4.29 -27.96 9.86
CA ARG A 145 5.51 -28.70 10.24
C ARG A 145 5.78 -28.53 11.74
N THR A 146 6.36 -29.55 12.38
CA THR A 146 6.76 -29.47 13.78
C THR A 146 8.21 -29.00 13.89
N TYR A 147 8.49 -28.04 14.78
CA TYR A 147 9.86 -27.68 15.14
C TYR A 147 10.54 -28.82 15.89
N GLN A 148 11.82 -28.97 15.65
CA GLN A 148 12.67 -30.02 16.23
C GLN A 148 13.98 -29.43 16.71
N TRP A 149 14.56 -30.01 17.74
CA TRP A 149 15.96 -29.79 18.09
C TRP A 149 16.80 -30.82 17.38
N ILE A 150 17.85 -30.39 16.69
CA ILE A 150 18.80 -31.25 15.99
C ILE A 150 20.20 -31.03 16.59
N ASP A 151 20.90 -32.14 16.86
CA ASP A 151 22.35 -32.11 17.14
C ASP A 151 23.09 -31.96 15.81
N THR A 152 23.85 -30.85 15.65
CA THR A 152 24.58 -30.59 14.38
C THR A 152 25.80 -31.48 14.19
N ALA A 153 26.24 -32.24 15.20
CA ALA A 153 27.30 -33.20 15.06
C ALA A 153 26.83 -34.50 14.40
N THR A 154 25.64 -34.97 14.76
CA THR A 154 25.12 -36.27 14.32
C THR A 154 23.99 -36.15 13.29
N GLY A 155 23.37 -34.99 13.20
CA GLY A 155 22.13 -34.78 12.43
C GLY A 155 20.89 -35.43 13.08
N GLU A 156 21.00 -35.98 14.28
CA GLU A 156 19.92 -36.65 14.97
C GLU A 156 18.96 -35.67 15.65
N ILE A 157 17.67 -36.03 15.62
CA ILE A 157 16.63 -35.26 16.31
C ILE A 157 16.71 -35.59 17.81
N LEU A 158 16.77 -34.55 18.62
CA LEU A 158 16.73 -34.68 20.07
C LEU A 158 15.29 -34.83 20.53
N ASP A 159 15.00 -35.86 21.28
CA ASP A 159 13.68 -36.13 21.89
C ASP A 159 13.49 -35.48 23.28
N ARG A 160 14.43 -34.62 23.67
CA ARG A 160 14.49 -33.88 24.94
C ARG A 160 14.76 -32.39 24.73
N VAL A 161 14.43 -31.61 25.74
CA VAL A 161 14.85 -30.18 25.79
C VAL A 161 16.35 -30.14 26.07
N PRO A 162 17.15 -29.45 25.24
CA PRO A 162 18.58 -29.28 25.49
C PRO A 162 18.84 -28.32 26.66
N ASP A 163 19.94 -28.51 27.37
CA ASP A 163 20.36 -27.61 28.46
C ASP A 163 21.13 -26.40 27.90
N VAL A 164 20.83 -25.19 28.41
CA VAL A 164 21.59 -23.98 28.04
C VAL A 164 23.07 -24.13 28.35
N GLY A 165 23.43 -24.93 29.39
CA GLY A 165 24.82 -25.19 29.77
C GLY A 165 25.60 -25.96 28.71
N ASP A 166 24.93 -26.76 27.90
CA ASP A 166 25.54 -27.58 26.84
C ASP A 166 25.83 -26.80 25.56
N VAL A 167 25.34 -25.55 25.43
CA VAL A 167 25.53 -24.72 24.23
C VAL A 167 27.00 -24.29 24.14
N PRO A 168 27.73 -24.58 23.02
CA PRO A 168 29.12 -24.26 22.88
C PRO A 168 29.38 -22.75 22.75
N ALA A 169 30.59 -22.33 23.07
CA ALA A 169 31.01 -20.95 22.83
C ALA A 169 31.24 -20.71 21.34
N LEU A 170 30.78 -19.54 20.85
CA LEU A 170 31.12 -19.07 19.52
C LEU A 170 32.65 -18.77 19.48
N PRO A 171 33.42 -19.24 18.46
CA PRO A 171 34.84 -18.98 18.39
C PRO A 171 35.17 -17.49 18.44
N THR A 172 36.26 -17.14 19.09
CA THR A 172 36.68 -15.73 19.29
C THR A 172 36.81 -14.98 17.97
N ALA A 173 37.31 -15.60 16.90
CA ALA A 173 37.43 -14.98 15.59
C ALA A 173 36.05 -14.55 15.04
N TRP A 174 35.01 -15.38 15.22
CA TRP A 174 33.64 -15.07 14.85
C TRP A 174 33.06 -13.92 15.70
N VAL A 175 33.33 -13.96 17.00
CA VAL A 175 32.87 -12.91 17.93
C VAL A 175 33.48 -11.57 17.55
N GLU A 176 34.81 -11.53 17.26
CA GLU A 176 35.49 -10.30 16.89
C GLU A 176 35.03 -9.78 15.53
N HIS A 177 34.87 -10.64 14.54
CA HIS A 177 34.40 -10.26 13.20
C HIS A 177 32.98 -9.74 13.20
N LEU A 178 32.08 -10.37 13.96
CA LEU A 178 30.66 -10.03 14.02
C LEU A 178 30.34 -8.99 15.07
N ARG A 179 31.31 -8.63 15.93
CA ARG A 179 31.13 -7.67 17.01
C ARG A 179 30.77 -6.33 16.42
N VAL A 180 29.58 -5.83 16.80
CA VAL A 180 29.34 -4.40 16.70
C VAL A 180 30.24 -3.78 17.75
N GLU A 181 31.39 -3.22 17.32
CA GLU A 181 32.11 -2.33 18.20
C GLU A 181 31.09 -1.35 18.75
N ALA A 182 30.93 -1.33 20.03
CA ALA A 182 30.29 -0.21 20.71
C ALA A 182 31.14 1.00 20.31
N ARG A 183 30.78 1.66 19.20
CA ARG A 183 31.17 3.04 18.99
C ARG A 183 30.52 3.74 20.16
N ASN A 184 31.32 3.79 21.27
CA ASN A 184 30.95 4.53 22.44
C ASN A 184 30.69 5.95 21.94
N GLY A 185 29.41 6.30 21.79
CA GLY A 185 28.99 7.67 21.60
C GLY A 185 29.29 8.56 22.82
N ASN A 186 30.17 8.13 23.68
CA ASN A 186 30.86 8.81 24.74
C ASN A 186 32.36 8.84 24.44
N GLY A 187 32.77 9.24 23.23
CA GLY A 187 34.07 9.82 23.06
C GLY A 187 34.14 11.02 24.00
N LYS A 188 34.89 10.87 25.11
CA LYS A 188 35.32 11.99 25.92
C LYS A 188 36.36 12.75 25.09
N SER A 189 35.88 13.60 24.14
CA SER A 189 36.71 14.72 23.78
C SER A 189 36.66 15.68 24.96
N ASP A 190 37.78 16.17 25.42
CA ASP A 190 37.87 17.25 26.41
C ASP A 190 37.37 18.60 25.84
N ALA A 191 36.82 18.60 24.62
CA ALA A 191 36.25 19.78 23.97
C ALA A 191 35.02 20.29 24.75
N SER A 192 35.09 21.55 25.15
CA SER A 192 34.01 22.22 25.85
C SER A 192 32.75 22.35 24.95
N ALA A 193 31.59 22.61 25.52
CA ALA A 193 30.40 22.88 24.73
C ALA A 193 30.54 24.09 23.81
N GLU A 194 31.41 25.03 24.16
CA GLU A 194 31.73 26.23 23.36
C GLU A 194 32.60 25.85 22.14
N ASP A 195 33.62 24.97 22.31
CA ASP A 195 34.45 24.48 21.24
C ASP A 195 33.62 23.67 20.20
N ILE A 196 32.68 22.84 20.67
CA ILE A 196 31.78 22.08 19.81
C ILE A 196 30.87 23.02 19.00
N ALA A 197 30.34 24.06 19.63
CA ALA A 197 29.47 25.01 18.95
C ALA A 197 30.22 25.84 17.92
N GLU A 198 31.47 26.19 18.19
CA GLU A 198 32.34 26.90 17.26
C GLU A 198 32.65 26.04 16.03
N GLN A 199 33.04 24.78 16.21
CA GLN A 199 33.30 23.85 15.12
C GLN A 199 32.04 23.57 14.26
N LEU A 200 30.90 23.35 14.89
CA LEU A 200 29.65 23.18 14.17
C LEU A 200 29.28 24.39 13.33
N SER A 201 29.58 25.61 13.81
CA SER A 201 29.36 26.83 13.04
C SER A 201 30.28 26.96 11.82
N GLN A 202 31.47 26.35 11.87
CA GLN A 202 32.40 26.30 10.76
C GLN A 202 32.01 25.23 9.73
N TRP A 203 31.55 24.09 10.17
CA TRP A 203 31.16 22.96 9.31
C TRP A 203 29.76 23.12 8.74
N CYS A 204 28.78 23.46 9.57
CA CYS A 204 27.38 23.54 9.15
C CYS A 204 27.04 24.97 8.72
N LYS A 205 27.32 25.32 7.47
CA LYS A 205 26.99 26.62 6.89
C LYS A 205 25.55 26.67 6.42
N ALA A 206 24.93 27.85 6.50
CA ALA A 206 23.62 28.12 5.90
C ALA A 206 23.79 28.23 4.38
N GLY A 207 22.77 27.81 3.65
CA GLY A 207 22.74 27.80 2.19
C GLY A 207 21.66 26.85 1.69
N THR A 208 21.51 26.75 0.37
CA THR A 208 20.69 25.68 -0.23
C THR A 208 21.43 24.37 -0.06
N PRO A 209 20.84 23.33 0.56
CA PRO A 209 21.47 22.04 0.68
C PRO A 209 21.87 21.49 -0.70
N CYS A 210 23.09 20.98 -0.82
CA CYS A 210 23.53 20.29 -2.01
C CYS A 210 22.83 18.93 -2.16
N GLU A 211 22.99 18.29 -3.31
CA GLU A 211 22.36 17.01 -3.64
C GLU A 211 22.61 15.94 -2.55
N HIS A 212 23.84 15.78 -2.06
CA HIS A 212 24.18 14.82 -1.00
C HIS A 212 23.42 15.08 0.32
N LEU A 213 23.16 16.33 0.64
CA LEU A 213 22.40 16.71 1.84
C LEU A 213 20.89 16.51 1.65
N GLU A 214 20.39 16.74 0.43
CA GLU A 214 19.00 16.42 0.06
C GLU A 214 18.76 14.91 0.08
N ASP A 215 19.71 14.11 -0.43
CA ASP A 215 19.66 12.65 -0.38
C ASP A 215 19.65 12.13 1.06
N ALA A 216 20.46 12.74 1.93
CA ALA A 216 20.48 12.38 3.35
C ALA A 216 19.11 12.64 4.02
N LEU A 217 18.44 13.76 3.72
CA LEU A 217 17.12 14.07 4.25
C LEU A 217 16.06 13.09 3.74
N SER A 218 16.04 12.86 2.43
CA SER A 218 15.08 11.94 1.80
C SER A 218 15.24 10.50 2.30
N SER A 219 16.49 10.08 2.51
CA SER A 219 16.80 8.75 3.07
C SER A 219 16.37 8.62 4.54
N ALA A 220 16.43 9.70 5.33
CA ALA A 220 15.96 9.70 6.71
C ALA A 220 14.43 9.46 6.78
N GLU A 221 13.67 10.14 5.94
CA GLU A 221 12.23 9.96 5.83
C GLU A 221 11.86 8.54 5.40
N ALA A 222 12.53 8.03 4.36
CA ALA A 222 12.31 6.68 3.83
C ALA A 222 12.63 5.57 4.85
N GLU A 223 13.68 5.72 5.67
CA GLU A 223 14.01 4.73 6.70
C GLU A 223 12.97 4.67 7.83
N VAL A 224 12.37 5.77 8.19
CA VAL A 224 11.27 5.80 9.17
C VAL A 224 10.00 5.18 8.58
N ASP A 225 9.68 5.50 7.32
CA ASP A 225 8.55 4.92 6.62
C ASP A 225 8.70 3.40 6.43
N ALA A 226 9.95 2.93 6.30
CA ALA A 226 10.29 1.50 6.31
C ALA A 226 10.15 0.80 7.68
N GLY A 227 9.78 1.55 8.73
CA GLY A 227 9.53 1.03 10.08
C GLY A 227 10.72 1.04 11.02
N ASN A 228 11.80 1.71 10.67
CA ASN A 228 12.95 1.89 11.57
C ASN A 228 12.61 2.85 12.71
N ALA A 229 13.28 2.67 13.84
CA ALA A 229 13.06 3.52 15.01
C ALA A 229 13.44 4.97 14.72
N ARG A 230 12.50 5.91 14.86
CA ARG A 230 12.68 7.36 14.56
C ARG A 230 13.88 7.98 15.27
N HIS A 231 14.14 7.57 16.51
CA HIS A 231 15.30 8.03 17.26
C HIS A 231 16.62 7.63 16.59
N ASP A 232 16.77 6.36 16.24
CA ASP A 232 17.99 5.82 15.65
C ASP A 232 18.26 6.42 14.27
N VAL A 233 17.23 6.61 13.47
CA VAL A 233 17.30 7.28 12.17
C VAL A 233 17.74 8.73 12.35
N CYS A 234 17.12 9.47 13.28
CA CYS A 234 17.51 10.86 13.55
C CYS A 234 18.99 10.99 13.94
N MET A 235 19.46 10.14 14.86
CA MET A 235 20.85 10.13 15.31
C MET A 235 21.83 9.84 14.17
N LYS A 236 21.50 8.86 13.32
CA LYS A 236 22.29 8.48 12.16
C LYS A 236 22.44 9.64 11.18
N TYR A 237 21.35 10.32 10.85
CA TYR A 237 21.36 11.39 9.85
C TYR A 237 21.88 12.71 10.41
N GLN A 238 21.77 12.98 11.71
CA GLN A 238 22.51 14.07 12.34
C GLN A 238 24.03 13.91 12.15
N LEU A 239 24.53 12.71 12.38
CA LEU A 239 25.97 12.42 12.18
C LEU A 239 26.37 12.57 10.72
N LEU A 240 25.58 12.04 9.78
CA LEU A 240 25.87 12.13 8.36
C LEU A 240 25.89 13.59 7.86
N ILE A 241 24.91 14.39 8.22
CA ILE A 241 24.84 15.81 7.82
C ILE A 241 26.01 16.60 8.39
N ILE A 242 26.47 16.32 9.63
CA ILE A 242 27.65 16.97 10.20
C ILE A 242 28.93 16.56 9.47
N ARG A 243 29.08 15.28 9.10
CA ARG A 243 30.24 14.82 8.29
C ARG A 243 30.26 15.47 6.91
N LEU A 244 29.13 15.54 6.23
CA LEU A 244 29.03 16.25 4.95
C LEU A 244 29.38 17.73 5.10
N GLY A 245 28.92 18.38 6.17
CA GLY A 245 29.28 19.76 6.48
C GLY A 245 30.78 19.95 6.75
N GLU A 246 31.41 19.02 7.49
CA GLU A 246 32.85 18.98 7.73
C GLU A 246 33.64 18.84 6.43
N SER A 247 33.22 17.95 5.53
CA SER A 247 33.79 17.76 4.19
C SER A 247 33.53 18.92 3.23
N GLY A 248 32.83 20.01 3.68
CA GLY A 248 32.65 21.25 2.94
C GLY A 248 31.42 21.30 2.06
N HIS A 249 30.43 20.43 2.26
CA HIS A 249 29.15 20.49 1.55
C HIS A 249 28.31 21.69 2.01
N GLU A 250 27.77 22.47 1.06
CA GLU A 250 26.96 23.66 1.37
C GLU A 250 25.54 23.30 1.83
N GLY A 251 24.99 24.13 2.73
CA GLY A 251 23.62 24.03 3.19
C GLY A 251 23.41 23.03 4.33
N ALA A 252 24.47 22.52 4.96
CA ALA A 252 24.37 21.55 6.06
C ALA A 252 23.55 22.08 7.24
N LEU A 253 23.61 23.39 7.56
CA LEU A 253 22.76 23.98 8.60
C LEU A 253 21.28 24.01 8.22
N THR A 254 20.99 24.24 6.95
CA THR A 254 19.62 24.22 6.42
C THR A 254 19.08 22.81 6.40
N ALA A 255 19.86 21.83 5.96
CA ALA A 255 19.51 20.42 5.98
C ALA A 255 19.22 19.92 7.41
N MET A 256 20.07 20.31 8.35
CA MET A 256 19.88 19.98 9.77
C MET A 256 18.62 20.61 10.37
N SER A 257 18.29 21.84 9.96
CA SER A 257 17.07 22.52 10.40
C SER A 257 15.81 21.84 9.86
N ARG A 258 15.86 21.32 8.64
CA ARG A 258 14.77 20.54 8.03
C ARG A 258 14.62 19.18 8.71
N LEU A 259 15.70 18.46 8.95
CA LEU A 259 15.71 17.20 9.70
C LEU A 259 15.10 17.40 11.10
N ARG A 260 15.45 18.52 11.77
CA ARG A 260 14.88 18.88 13.07
C ARG A 260 13.37 19.10 13.00
N ALA A 261 12.91 19.91 12.06
CA ALA A 261 11.48 20.22 11.91
C ALA A 261 10.68 18.94 11.69
N TRP A 262 11.15 18.09 10.78
CA TRP A 262 10.55 16.79 10.50
C TRP A 262 10.54 15.86 11.73
N PHE A 263 11.64 15.77 12.46
CA PHE A 263 11.75 14.93 13.66
C PHE A 263 10.78 15.37 14.76
N PHE A 264 10.63 16.69 14.96
CA PHE A 264 9.70 17.24 15.94
C PHE A 264 8.24 17.01 15.57
N GLU A 265 7.90 17.11 14.28
CA GLU A 265 6.56 16.81 13.77
C GLU A 265 6.24 15.31 13.91
N ALA A 266 7.20 14.45 13.63
CA ALA A 266 7.03 13.00 13.66
C ALA A 266 6.86 12.39 15.06
N ILE A 267 7.37 13.02 16.13
CA ILE A 267 7.33 12.47 17.50
C ILE A 267 6.15 13.00 18.32
N GLY A 268 5.65 14.23 18.05
CA GLY A 268 4.57 14.83 18.83
C GLY A 268 4.98 15.29 20.25
N GLU A 269 4.00 15.57 21.13
CA GLU A 269 4.21 16.17 22.45
C GLU A 269 4.58 15.19 23.58
N ASP A 270 4.70 13.89 23.32
CA ASP A 270 4.81 12.86 24.36
C ASP A 270 6.21 12.70 25.01
N ARG A 271 7.23 13.41 24.53
CA ARG A 271 8.63 13.31 25.04
C ARG A 271 9.30 14.68 25.08
N ASP A 272 10.41 14.78 25.85
CA ASP A 272 11.30 15.95 25.80
C ASP A 272 12.21 15.90 24.55
N VAL A 273 11.56 16.11 23.39
CA VAL A 273 12.17 16.07 22.07
C VAL A 273 13.32 17.06 21.93
N SER A 274 13.25 18.20 22.62
CA SER A 274 14.28 19.24 22.58
C SER A 274 15.59 18.77 23.22
N LYS A 275 15.51 18.05 24.31
CA LYS A 275 16.67 17.47 24.99
C LYS A 275 17.27 16.33 24.15
N GLU A 276 16.42 15.45 23.65
CA GLU A 276 16.82 14.31 22.82
C GLU A 276 17.54 14.80 21.56
N TRP A 277 17.01 15.81 20.88
CA TRP A 277 17.65 16.45 19.74
C TRP A 277 19.03 17.03 20.08
N LYS A 278 19.12 17.78 21.18
CA LYS A 278 20.37 18.44 21.61
C LYS A 278 21.46 17.43 21.98
N ASP A 279 21.07 16.37 22.67
CA ASP A 279 21.99 15.31 23.07
C ASP A 279 22.55 14.57 21.85
N GLY A 280 21.68 14.28 20.86
CA GLY A 280 22.06 13.70 19.58
C GLY A 280 23.00 14.57 18.76
N TRP A 281 22.66 15.82 18.58
CA TRP A 281 23.45 16.81 17.87
C TRP A 281 24.86 17.00 18.47
N THR A 282 24.93 17.13 19.79
CA THR A 282 26.20 17.28 20.51
C THR A 282 27.02 15.99 20.48
N GLY A 283 26.35 14.84 20.54
CA GLY A 283 27.01 13.52 20.43
C GLY A 283 27.60 13.30 19.04
N ALA A 284 26.85 13.60 17.97
CA ALA A 284 27.30 13.48 16.60
C ALA A 284 28.49 14.40 16.29
N ALA A 285 28.47 15.64 16.77
CA ALA A 285 29.59 16.57 16.62
C ALA A 285 30.88 16.08 17.30
N ARG A 286 30.76 15.49 18.49
CA ARG A 286 31.92 14.90 19.18
C ARG A 286 32.51 13.71 18.43
N VAL A 287 31.67 12.90 17.79
CA VAL A 287 32.15 11.78 16.98
C VAL A 287 32.99 12.28 15.82
N VAL A 288 32.54 13.32 15.11
CA VAL A 288 33.28 13.90 13.99
C VAL A 288 34.57 14.60 14.45
N LEU A 289 34.56 15.29 15.58
CA LEU A 289 35.76 15.91 16.17
C LEU A 289 36.84 14.90 16.56
N ASN A 290 36.45 13.71 17.01
CA ASN A 290 37.41 12.66 17.44
C ASN A 290 37.91 11.78 16.29
N ASP A 291 37.21 11.78 15.18
CA ASP A 291 37.51 10.98 14.00
C ASP A 291 37.09 11.81 12.76
N PRO A 292 37.88 12.87 12.46
CA PRO A 292 37.68 13.66 11.24
C PRO A 292 37.82 12.76 10.02
N SER A 293 37.09 13.01 8.96
CA SER A 293 37.14 12.24 7.74
C SER A 293 38.52 12.39 7.07
N ASP A 294 39.22 11.28 6.88
CA ASP A 294 40.46 11.23 6.06
C ASP A 294 40.14 11.32 4.55
N ASP A 295 38.86 11.38 4.18
CA ASP A 295 38.45 11.47 2.79
C ASP A 295 38.72 12.87 2.26
N GLU A 296 39.58 12.92 1.24
CA GLU A 296 39.80 14.07 0.35
C GLU A 296 38.55 14.35 -0.53
N ASP A 297 37.33 14.05 -0.06
CA ASP A 297 36.10 14.43 -0.73
C ASP A 297 35.90 15.94 -0.50
N LYS A 298 36.56 16.67 -1.37
CA LYS A 298 36.57 18.15 -1.37
C LYS A 298 35.20 18.63 -1.83
N GLY A 299 34.30 18.87 -0.88
CA GLY A 299 32.93 19.39 -1.01
C GLY A 299 32.53 20.00 -2.37
N CYS A 300 31.27 20.26 -2.58
CA CYS A 300 30.65 20.67 -3.84
C CYS A 300 31.32 21.81 -4.65
N PHE A 301 32.45 22.40 -4.17
CA PHE A 301 33.08 23.59 -4.71
C PHE A 301 34.38 23.41 -5.48
N GLN A 302 34.82 22.22 -5.86
CA GLN A 302 36.01 22.08 -6.71
C GLN A 302 35.74 21.43 -8.06
N THR A 303 34.77 21.94 -8.81
CA THR A 303 34.66 21.67 -10.24
C THR A 303 34.68 22.95 -11.10
N ALA A 304 35.43 23.95 -10.68
CA ALA A 304 35.71 25.09 -11.55
C ALA A 304 37.14 25.57 -11.30
N SER A 305 38.12 24.81 -11.72
CA SER A 305 39.46 25.18 -12.23
C SER A 305 40.48 24.08 -11.87
N GLU A 306 40.84 23.31 -12.81
CA GLU A 306 42.18 23.12 -13.33
C GLU A 306 42.17 21.90 -14.24
N ASP A 307 42.45 22.21 -15.43
CA ASP A 307 42.88 21.43 -16.56
C ASP A 307 44.01 20.46 -16.11
N ASP A 308 43.66 19.19 -16.04
CA ASP A 308 44.66 18.11 -16.24
C ASP A 308 44.02 17.06 -17.15
N GLY A 309 44.61 17.00 -18.34
CA GLY A 309 44.17 16.25 -19.46
C GLY A 309 43.96 14.77 -19.23
N ASP A 310 42.71 14.42 -19.15
CA ASP A 310 42.18 13.18 -19.71
C ASP A 310 40.86 13.47 -20.38
N SER A 311 40.94 14.03 -21.59
CA SER A 311 39.82 14.27 -22.46
C SER A 311 39.32 12.95 -23.05
N ASP A 312 38.59 12.16 -22.28
CA ASP A 312 37.86 11.05 -22.82
C ASP A 312 36.36 11.40 -22.85
N GLY A 313 35.94 12.05 -23.95
CA GLY A 313 34.67 11.81 -24.57
C GLY A 313 33.43 12.44 -23.95
N ALA A 314 33.47 13.72 -23.56
CA ALA A 314 32.25 14.44 -23.07
C ALA A 314 31.27 14.82 -24.20
N ASP A 315 31.67 14.80 -25.47
CA ASP A 315 30.86 15.29 -26.61
C ASP A 315 30.33 14.20 -27.56
N ASP A 316 30.59 12.92 -27.29
CA ASP A 316 30.28 11.86 -28.26
C ASP A 316 28.89 11.22 -28.16
N ASP A 317 28.09 11.53 -27.15
CA ASP A 317 26.75 10.92 -26.98
C ASP A 317 25.61 11.67 -27.67
N GLU A 318 25.76 12.94 -28.03
CA GLU A 318 24.69 13.70 -28.71
C GLU A 318 24.51 13.31 -30.18
N ASN A 319 25.43 12.55 -30.76
CA ASN A 319 25.41 12.27 -32.22
C ASN A 319 25.68 10.80 -32.59
N LEU A 320 25.20 9.84 -31.78
CA LEU A 320 25.29 8.39 -32.11
C LEU A 320 24.42 8.00 -33.31
N GLY A 321 23.53 8.88 -33.74
CA GLY A 321 22.65 8.69 -34.88
C GLY A 321 21.63 7.56 -34.68
N GLU A 322 20.94 7.20 -35.74
CA GLU A 322 19.97 6.10 -35.73
C GLU A 322 20.66 4.78 -36.11
N SER A 323 20.10 3.69 -35.63
CA SER A 323 20.46 2.34 -36.05
C SER A 323 19.91 2.06 -37.50
N ARG A 324 20.29 0.94 -38.09
CA ARG A 324 19.83 0.55 -39.39
C ARG A 324 18.31 0.37 -39.50
N ASP A 325 17.66 0.12 -38.39
CA ASP A 325 16.20 -0.04 -38.23
C ASP A 325 15.50 1.24 -37.76
N GLY A 326 16.19 2.39 -37.80
CA GLY A 326 15.62 3.71 -37.45
C GLY A 326 15.50 4.00 -35.97
N ARG A 327 15.99 3.13 -35.06
CA ARG A 327 15.94 3.38 -33.61
C ARG A 327 17.08 4.28 -33.15
N THR A 328 16.77 5.21 -32.24
CA THR A 328 17.81 6.05 -31.61
C THR A 328 18.78 5.17 -30.82
N ARG A 329 20.09 5.41 -31.00
CA ARG A 329 21.15 4.70 -30.27
C ARG A 329 21.36 5.32 -28.90
N ILE A 330 21.46 4.46 -27.88
CA ILE A 330 21.84 4.86 -26.50
C ILE A 330 23.05 4.04 -26.08
N ASN A 331 24.12 4.73 -25.72
CA ASN A 331 25.34 4.10 -25.19
C ASN A 331 25.13 3.67 -23.75
N ILE A 332 25.25 2.36 -23.50
CA ILE A 332 25.09 1.78 -22.14
C ILE A 332 26.40 1.29 -21.54
N GLY A 333 27.56 1.69 -22.13
CA GLY A 333 28.87 1.36 -21.63
C GLY A 333 29.17 1.95 -20.25
N ASN A 334 28.61 3.11 -19.95
CA ASN A 334 28.58 3.69 -18.62
C ASN A 334 27.14 3.60 -18.07
N LYS A 335 26.93 2.80 -17.01
CA LYS A 335 25.61 2.52 -16.44
C LYS A 335 24.94 3.77 -15.86
N GLU A 336 25.70 4.63 -15.21
CA GLU A 336 25.20 5.86 -14.60
C GLU A 336 24.70 6.84 -15.68
N ARG A 337 25.53 7.10 -16.69
CA ARG A 337 25.18 7.98 -17.81
C ARG A 337 23.98 7.43 -18.60
N ALA A 338 23.95 6.12 -18.85
CA ALA A 338 22.80 5.46 -19.47
C ALA A 338 21.54 5.61 -18.63
N GLY A 339 21.65 5.42 -17.34
CA GLY A 339 20.55 5.61 -16.39
C GLY A 339 19.99 7.04 -16.43
N ARG A 340 20.86 8.06 -16.41
CA ARG A 340 20.49 9.48 -16.49
C ARG A 340 19.76 9.76 -17.81
N ARG A 341 20.32 9.34 -18.93
CA ARG A 341 19.69 9.51 -20.25
C ARG A 341 18.32 8.85 -20.34
N LEU A 342 18.19 7.63 -19.85
CA LEU A 342 16.92 6.92 -19.89
C LEU A 342 15.88 7.53 -18.93
N ARG A 343 16.27 8.11 -17.79
CA ARG A 343 15.37 8.90 -16.94
C ARG A 343 14.80 10.12 -17.67
N GLU A 344 15.62 10.82 -18.44
CA GLU A 344 15.14 11.92 -19.28
C GLU A 344 14.16 11.43 -20.35
N GLU A 345 14.43 10.31 -21.00
CA GLU A 345 13.52 9.72 -22.01
C GLU A 345 12.16 9.32 -21.39
N ILE A 346 12.16 8.79 -20.17
CA ILE A 346 10.93 8.48 -19.42
C ILE A 346 10.20 9.78 -19.05
N GLY A 347 10.90 10.76 -18.47
CA GLY A 347 10.34 12.02 -17.99
C GLY A 347 9.79 12.91 -19.10
N THR A 348 10.44 12.93 -20.26
CA THR A 348 10.00 13.72 -21.42
C THR A 348 8.84 13.08 -22.19
N GLY A 349 8.43 11.87 -21.82
CA GLY A 349 7.34 11.14 -22.48
C GLY A 349 7.72 10.54 -23.82
N ARG A 350 9.01 10.43 -24.15
CA ARG A 350 9.49 9.70 -25.35
C ARG A 350 9.31 8.20 -25.23
N LEU A 351 9.22 7.68 -24.01
CA LEU A 351 8.60 6.39 -23.73
C LEU A 351 7.10 6.64 -23.51
N ALA A 352 6.33 6.60 -24.61
CA ALA A 352 4.91 6.93 -24.60
C ALA A 352 4.12 6.04 -23.63
N GLY A 353 3.07 6.59 -23.04
CA GLY A 353 2.15 5.87 -22.15
C GLY A 353 2.64 5.63 -20.73
N MET A 354 3.78 6.17 -20.34
CA MET A 354 4.29 6.10 -18.97
C MET A 354 3.76 7.22 -18.09
N PHE A 355 3.41 6.87 -16.85
CA PHE A 355 2.90 7.81 -15.85
C PHE A 355 3.36 7.42 -14.45
N TYR A 356 3.42 8.40 -13.56
CA TYR A 356 3.54 8.19 -12.13
C TYR A 356 2.15 8.12 -11.49
N ARG A 357 1.90 7.12 -10.64
CA ARG A 357 0.64 6.97 -9.92
C ARG A 357 0.91 6.41 -8.51
N LYS A 358 0.72 7.23 -7.46
CA LYS A 358 0.79 6.80 -6.07
C LYS A 358 2.04 5.96 -5.72
N GLY A 359 3.22 6.49 -6.02
CA GLY A 359 4.48 5.80 -5.75
C GLY A 359 4.87 4.70 -6.74
N GLU A 360 4.09 4.52 -7.81
CA GLU A 360 4.33 3.47 -8.80
C GLU A 360 4.49 4.05 -10.19
N LEU A 361 5.40 3.48 -10.98
CA LEU A 361 5.47 3.71 -12.42
C LEU A 361 4.42 2.83 -13.09
N VAL A 362 3.53 3.46 -13.85
CA VAL A 362 2.46 2.76 -14.58
C VAL A 362 2.52 3.05 -16.07
N TYR A 363 1.98 2.12 -16.86
CA TYR A 363 2.00 2.17 -18.31
C TYR A 363 0.62 1.84 -18.89
N THR A 364 0.28 2.50 -20.00
CA THR A 364 -0.87 2.11 -20.82
C THR A 364 -0.47 1.99 -22.30
N PRO A 365 -0.78 0.88 -22.96
CA PRO A 365 -0.49 0.69 -24.38
C PRO A 365 -1.36 1.56 -25.30
N ARG A 366 -2.44 2.17 -24.76
CA ARG A 366 -3.35 3.06 -25.52
C ARG A 366 -2.76 4.43 -25.82
N ILE A 367 -1.61 4.78 -25.27
CA ILE A 367 -0.88 6.01 -25.62
C ILE A 367 0.41 5.61 -26.32
N GLY A 368 0.45 5.84 -27.63
CA GLY A 368 1.65 5.68 -28.46
C GLY A 368 2.34 7.01 -28.71
N ASP A 369 3.40 6.98 -29.51
CA ASP A 369 4.14 8.18 -29.94
C ASP A 369 3.26 9.16 -30.72
N ASP A 370 2.32 8.65 -31.50
CA ASP A 370 1.37 9.40 -32.30
C ASP A 370 0.12 9.84 -31.53
N GLY A 371 0.09 9.60 -30.21
CA GLY A 371 -1.02 9.95 -29.32
C GLY A 371 -1.91 8.76 -28.95
N TYR A 372 -3.21 9.01 -28.79
CA TYR A 372 -4.18 7.98 -28.38
C TYR A 372 -4.48 7.00 -29.52
N LYS A 373 -4.45 5.71 -29.19
CA LYS A 373 -4.86 4.61 -30.08
C LYS A 373 -6.27 4.15 -29.74
N ALA A 374 -7.19 4.25 -30.70
CA ALA A 374 -8.57 3.82 -30.52
C ALA A 374 -8.67 2.28 -30.38
N PRO A 375 -9.71 1.76 -29.70
CA PRO A 375 -10.04 0.35 -29.73
C PRO A 375 -10.29 -0.11 -31.17
N GLY A 376 -9.76 -1.27 -31.53
CA GLY A 376 -9.87 -1.81 -32.92
C GLY A 376 -8.71 -1.44 -33.85
N GLU A 377 -7.82 -0.52 -33.45
CA GLU A 377 -6.55 -0.25 -34.13
C GLU A 377 -5.41 -1.19 -33.70
N GLY A 378 -5.75 -2.39 -33.30
CA GLY A 378 -4.87 -3.48 -32.89
C GLY A 378 -5.70 -4.62 -32.31
N ASP A 379 -5.11 -5.79 -32.15
CA ASP A 379 -5.79 -7.03 -31.72
C ASP A 379 -6.41 -7.02 -30.32
N ASP A 380 -6.50 -5.87 -29.62
CA ASP A 380 -6.96 -5.77 -28.23
C ASP A 380 -8.22 -4.89 -28.11
N ASP A 381 -9.40 -5.52 -28.19
CA ASP A 381 -10.71 -4.90 -27.98
C ASP A 381 -11.09 -4.76 -26.49
N GLY A 382 -10.19 -5.09 -25.58
CA GLY A 382 -10.41 -4.98 -24.14
C GLY A 382 -10.41 -3.54 -23.60
N PRO A 383 -10.96 -3.31 -22.42
CA PRO A 383 -10.86 -2.02 -21.76
C PRO A 383 -9.39 -1.64 -21.59
N ALA A 384 -9.07 -0.36 -21.83
CA ALA A 384 -7.72 0.13 -21.64
C ALA A 384 -7.21 -0.21 -20.22
N GLN A 385 -6.10 -0.94 -20.18
CA GLN A 385 -5.49 -1.30 -18.92
C GLN A 385 -4.37 -0.32 -18.60
N VAL A 386 -4.26 0.05 -17.33
CA VAL A 386 -3.09 0.71 -16.78
C VAL A 386 -2.36 -0.32 -15.95
N GLN A 387 -1.15 -0.68 -16.38
CA GLN A 387 -0.34 -1.74 -15.77
C GLN A 387 0.76 -1.13 -14.93
N MET A 388 1.10 -1.78 -13.82
CA MET A 388 2.32 -1.45 -13.08
C MET A 388 3.54 -1.88 -13.91
N VAL A 389 4.54 -1.03 -13.96
CA VAL A 389 5.77 -1.29 -14.69
C VAL A 389 6.78 -1.94 -13.75
N ASN A 390 7.05 -3.22 -13.96
CA ASN A 390 8.17 -3.87 -13.32
C ASN A 390 9.46 -3.68 -14.14
N PRO A 391 10.65 -3.92 -13.56
CA PRO A 391 11.93 -3.71 -14.25
C PRO A 391 12.09 -4.53 -15.54
N GLN A 392 11.52 -5.73 -15.60
CA GLN A 392 11.58 -6.57 -16.80
C GLN A 392 10.75 -5.99 -17.94
N LEU A 393 9.55 -5.49 -17.64
CA LEU A 393 8.69 -4.82 -18.61
C LEU A 393 9.37 -3.55 -19.13
N LEU A 394 9.92 -2.71 -18.22
CA LEU A 394 10.63 -1.50 -18.58
C LEU A 394 11.83 -1.79 -19.48
N LYS A 395 12.64 -2.79 -19.12
CA LYS A 395 13.75 -3.25 -19.94
C LYS A 395 13.29 -3.60 -21.36
N THR A 396 12.25 -4.41 -21.49
CA THR A 396 11.70 -4.82 -22.80
C THR A 396 11.24 -3.60 -23.60
N MET A 397 10.53 -2.65 -22.97
CA MET A 397 10.05 -1.44 -23.65
C MET A 397 11.20 -0.58 -24.15
N ILE A 398 12.24 -0.40 -23.34
CA ILE A 398 13.44 0.35 -23.70
C ILE A 398 14.17 -0.36 -24.87
N GLU A 399 14.33 -1.67 -24.83
CA GLU A 399 14.99 -2.45 -25.89
C GLU A 399 14.20 -2.47 -27.23
N ILE A 400 12.88 -2.38 -27.17
CA ILE A 400 12.05 -2.20 -28.36
C ILE A 400 12.23 -0.80 -28.95
N ARG A 401 12.29 0.24 -28.12
CA ARG A 401 12.30 1.64 -28.52
C ARG A 401 13.68 2.13 -28.98
N TYR A 402 14.74 1.66 -28.33
CA TYR A 402 16.10 2.15 -28.50
C TYR A 402 17.05 1.05 -28.96
N ALA A 403 18.04 1.42 -29.75
CA ALA A 403 19.17 0.55 -30.11
C ALA A 403 20.26 0.71 -29.04
N LEU A 404 20.32 -0.23 -28.11
CA LEU A 404 21.28 -0.19 -27.00
C LEU A 404 22.61 -0.85 -27.39
N GLY A 405 23.71 -0.29 -26.92
CA GLY A 405 25.03 -0.83 -27.22
C GLY A 405 26.16 -0.06 -26.57
N ILE A 406 27.38 -0.46 -26.85
CA ILE A 406 28.60 0.24 -26.46
C ILE A 406 29.22 0.87 -27.71
N GLY A 407 29.24 2.19 -27.74
CA GLY A 407 29.98 2.93 -28.74
C GLY A 407 31.43 3.13 -28.30
N ARG A 408 32.39 2.78 -29.16
CA ARG A 408 33.81 3.05 -28.92
C ARG A 408 34.41 3.72 -30.15
N ARG A 409 35.17 4.79 -29.91
CA ARG A 409 35.97 5.42 -30.97
C ARG A 409 37.30 4.67 -31.10
N LEU A 410 37.56 4.10 -32.27
CA LEU A 410 38.86 3.50 -32.57
C LEU A 410 39.88 4.62 -32.76
N ARG A 411 41.08 4.53 -32.14
CA ARG A 411 42.16 5.49 -32.40
C ARG A 411 42.56 5.38 -33.87
N SER A 412 42.67 6.50 -34.58
CA SER A 412 43.29 6.57 -35.89
C SER A 412 44.77 6.31 -35.74
N GLU A 413 45.35 5.49 -36.63
CA GLU A 413 46.80 5.27 -36.69
C GLU A 413 47.55 6.51 -37.25
N GLU A 414 46.85 7.44 -37.89
CA GLU A 414 47.33 8.73 -38.41
C GLU A 414 46.71 9.85 -37.57
N GLY A 415 47.48 10.43 -36.74
CA GLY A 415 47.20 11.22 -35.53
C GLY A 415 46.28 12.48 -35.64
N ASP A 416 45.57 12.81 -36.70
CA ASP A 416 44.78 14.03 -36.86
C ASP A 416 43.32 13.83 -37.31
N GLU A 417 42.87 12.63 -37.65
CA GLU A 417 41.47 12.42 -38.00
C GLU A 417 40.69 11.73 -36.88
N PRO A 418 39.43 12.15 -36.61
CA PRO A 418 38.60 11.47 -35.60
C PRO A 418 38.35 10.01 -35.99
N GLY A 419 38.84 9.10 -35.19
CA GLY A 419 38.73 7.65 -35.40
C GLY A 419 37.29 7.17 -35.63
N ARG A 420 37.16 6.08 -36.38
CA ARG A 420 35.84 5.48 -36.70
C ARG A 420 35.13 4.99 -35.44
N MET A 421 33.86 5.35 -35.29
CA MET A 421 33.00 4.83 -34.25
C MET A 421 32.59 3.37 -34.56
N THR A 422 32.80 2.48 -33.62
CA THR A 422 32.31 1.12 -33.65
C THR A 422 31.15 1.00 -32.66
N TRP A 423 30.15 0.22 -33.03
CA TRP A 423 28.94 -0.01 -32.23
C TRP A 423 28.80 -1.50 -31.94
N GLU A 424 28.81 -1.88 -30.69
CA GLU A 424 28.55 -3.24 -30.23
C GLU A 424 27.17 -3.30 -29.56
N PRO A 425 26.17 -3.96 -30.19
CA PRO A 425 24.83 -4.08 -29.59
C PRO A 425 24.89 -4.81 -28.24
N ARG A 426 24.16 -4.32 -27.26
CA ARG A 426 24.03 -4.90 -25.91
C ARG A 426 22.60 -4.78 -25.41
N THR A 427 22.22 -5.65 -24.49
CA THR A 427 20.94 -5.56 -23.77
C THR A 427 21.07 -4.65 -22.53
N LEU A 428 19.97 -4.05 -22.13
CA LEU A 428 19.93 -3.23 -20.92
C LEU A 428 20.25 -4.08 -19.67
N PRO A 429 21.24 -3.71 -18.85
CA PRO A 429 21.49 -4.38 -17.58
C PRO A 429 20.26 -4.27 -16.65
N MET A 430 19.88 -5.34 -15.96
CA MET A 430 18.75 -5.34 -15.04
C MET A 430 18.93 -4.35 -13.89
N GLU A 431 20.15 -4.08 -13.45
CA GLU A 431 20.47 -3.07 -12.43
C GLU A 431 20.02 -1.68 -12.87
N VAL A 432 20.26 -1.32 -14.14
CA VAL A 432 19.80 -0.04 -14.71
C VAL A 432 18.27 0.00 -14.77
N ALA A 433 17.62 -1.09 -15.22
CA ALA A 433 16.16 -1.16 -15.26
C ALA A 433 15.54 -1.06 -13.85
N ASN A 434 16.12 -1.73 -12.86
CA ASN A 434 15.71 -1.61 -11.45
C ASN A 434 15.84 -0.17 -10.95
N GLY A 435 17.01 0.47 -11.18
CA GLY A 435 17.24 1.86 -10.80
C GLY A 435 16.29 2.83 -11.47
N LEU A 436 15.94 2.62 -12.73
CA LEU A 436 14.97 3.45 -13.46
C LEU A 436 13.55 3.34 -12.88
N VAL A 437 13.09 2.14 -12.52
CA VAL A 437 11.78 1.98 -11.89
C VAL A 437 11.77 2.64 -10.50
N GLN A 438 12.82 2.45 -9.71
CA GLN A 438 12.94 3.07 -8.39
C GLN A 438 12.98 4.60 -8.49
N ALA A 439 13.80 5.16 -9.38
CA ALA A 439 13.85 6.59 -9.63
C ALA A 439 12.47 7.16 -10.05
N ALA A 440 11.75 6.46 -10.93
CA ALA A 440 10.42 6.87 -11.35
C ALA A 440 9.40 6.82 -10.21
N CYS A 441 9.53 5.87 -9.27
CA CYS A 441 8.69 5.80 -8.07
C CYS A 441 8.96 6.96 -7.09
N ILE A 442 10.19 7.44 -7.02
CA ILE A 442 10.57 8.61 -6.21
C ILE A 442 10.17 9.93 -6.91
N ARG A 443 9.87 9.91 -8.19
CA ARG A 443 9.44 11.04 -9.04
C ARG A 443 10.43 12.20 -9.15
N GLU A 444 11.12 12.58 -8.10
CA GLU A 444 12.08 13.69 -8.09
C GLU A 444 13.28 13.41 -9.01
N ASP A 445 13.63 12.15 -9.15
CA ASP A 445 14.68 11.68 -10.06
C ASP A 445 14.27 11.57 -11.53
N VAL A 446 12.98 11.72 -11.83
CA VAL A 446 12.44 11.70 -13.19
C VAL A 446 11.58 12.95 -13.41
N PRO A 447 12.20 14.13 -13.57
CA PRO A 447 11.49 15.38 -13.77
C PRO A 447 10.58 15.27 -15.01
N ASN A 448 9.43 15.93 -14.93
CA ASN A 448 8.41 15.94 -15.98
C ASN A 448 7.63 14.63 -16.20
N LEU A 449 7.86 13.58 -15.42
CA LEU A 449 7.01 12.40 -15.46
C LEU A 449 5.57 12.78 -15.08
N ARG A 450 4.63 12.49 -15.98
CA ARG A 450 3.22 12.89 -15.83
C ARG A 450 2.56 12.12 -14.69
N VAL A 451 1.89 12.86 -13.80
CA VAL A 451 1.12 12.26 -12.68
C VAL A 451 -0.25 11.82 -13.18
N LEU A 452 -0.61 10.58 -12.94
CA LEU A 452 -1.93 10.05 -13.25
C LEU A 452 -2.83 10.08 -12.01
N ALA A 453 -3.81 10.99 -11.99
CA ALA A 453 -4.80 11.05 -10.93
C ALA A 453 -5.88 9.96 -11.07
N GLY A 454 -6.27 9.64 -12.33
CA GLY A 454 -7.26 8.61 -12.61
C GLY A 454 -7.48 8.43 -14.11
N THR A 455 -8.38 7.51 -14.45
CA THR A 455 -8.76 7.21 -15.83
C THR A 455 -10.26 7.40 -16.04
N SER A 456 -10.68 7.68 -17.27
CA SER A 456 -12.09 7.69 -17.65
C SER A 456 -12.29 7.08 -19.02
N HIS A 457 -13.42 6.39 -19.20
CA HIS A 457 -13.87 5.83 -20.48
C HIS A 457 -15.01 6.64 -21.10
N THR A 458 -15.49 7.64 -20.39
CA THR A 458 -16.53 8.59 -20.82
C THR A 458 -16.03 10.01 -20.63
N PRO A 459 -16.58 11.00 -21.38
CA PRO A 459 -16.29 12.40 -21.15
C PRO A 459 -16.53 12.79 -19.69
N ILE A 460 -15.72 13.69 -19.17
CA ILE A 460 -15.82 14.19 -17.79
C ILE A 460 -16.05 15.69 -17.83
N VAL A 461 -16.92 16.17 -16.95
CA VAL A 461 -17.14 17.61 -16.80
C VAL A 461 -16.12 18.16 -15.77
N ARG A 462 -15.37 19.21 -16.17
CA ARG A 462 -14.45 19.93 -15.27
C ARG A 462 -15.23 20.93 -14.40
N LYS A 463 -14.55 21.44 -13.37
CA LYS A 463 -15.15 22.41 -12.43
C LYS A 463 -15.68 23.70 -13.08
N ASP A 464 -15.11 24.08 -14.19
CA ASP A 464 -15.52 25.24 -15.00
C ASP A 464 -16.67 24.96 -15.98
N GLY A 465 -17.17 23.71 -16.00
CA GLY A 465 -18.21 23.27 -16.93
C GLY A 465 -17.71 22.82 -18.30
N SER A 466 -16.43 22.98 -18.60
CA SER A 466 -15.83 22.42 -19.81
C SER A 466 -15.81 20.89 -19.74
N VAL A 467 -15.80 20.25 -20.92
CA VAL A 467 -15.85 18.78 -21.00
C VAL A 467 -14.53 18.26 -21.54
N LEU A 468 -13.94 17.35 -20.79
CA LEU A 468 -12.82 16.53 -21.27
C LEU A 468 -13.38 15.44 -22.19
N ASN A 469 -13.41 15.72 -23.48
CA ASN A 469 -13.91 14.81 -24.53
C ASN A 469 -12.85 14.49 -25.60
N ARG A 470 -11.63 14.99 -25.45
CA ARG A 470 -10.51 14.63 -26.34
C ARG A 470 -9.70 13.48 -25.72
N PRO A 471 -9.54 12.37 -26.44
CA PRO A 471 -8.74 11.25 -25.93
C PRO A 471 -7.32 11.66 -25.59
N GLY A 472 -6.76 11.02 -24.56
CA GLY A 472 -5.39 11.25 -24.09
C GLY A 472 -5.31 11.82 -22.68
N TYR A 473 -4.11 12.29 -22.33
CA TYR A 473 -3.84 12.83 -21.01
C TYR A 473 -4.19 14.32 -20.93
N ASP A 474 -4.98 14.65 -19.92
CA ASP A 474 -5.34 16.02 -19.58
C ASP A 474 -4.47 16.54 -18.43
N ALA A 475 -3.61 17.50 -18.73
CA ALA A 475 -2.64 18.03 -17.76
C ALA A 475 -3.31 18.80 -16.62
N GLU A 476 -4.46 19.43 -16.85
CA GLU A 476 -5.20 20.21 -15.87
C GLU A 476 -5.78 19.34 -14.77
N THR A 477 -6.48 18.26 -15.15
CA THR A 477 -7.12 17.33 -14.21
C THR A 477 -6.21 16.16 -13.85
N ARG A 478 -5.11 15.96 -14.57
CA ARG A 478 -4.24 14.78 -14.49
C ARG A 478 -4.98 13.46 -14.77
N MET A 479 -6.10 13.57 -15.48
CA MET A 479 -6.89 12.42 -15.90
C MET A 479 -6.40 11.90 -17.25
N LEU A 480 -6.52 10.60 -17.43
CA LEU A 480 -6.31 9.95 -18.71
C LEU A 480 -7.67 9.51 -19.28
N TYR A 481 -8.09 10.18 -20.35
CA TYR A 481 -9.33 9.84 -21.04
C TYR A 481 -9.08 8.83 -22.15
N LEU A 482 -9.64 7.64 -21.98
CA LEU A 482 -9.50 6.47 -22.86
C LEU A 482 -10.90 6.04 -23.31
N PRO A 483 -11.51 6.71 -24.28
CA PRO A 483 -12.87 6.41 -24.69
C PRO A 483 -13.04 4.98 -25.17
N THR A 484 -14.17 4.36 -24.83
CA THR A 484 -14.58 3.05 -25.31
C THR A 484 -15.85 3.19 -26.13
N GLY A 485 -15.78 2.83 -27.41
CA GLY A 485 -16.88 3.00 -28.34
C GLY A 485 -17.15 4.47 -28.70
N ASP A 486 -18.25 4.69 -29.41
CA ASP A 486 -18.63 6.02 -29.90
C ASP A 486 -18.95 6.99 -28.75
N MET A 487 -18.51 8.25 -28.91
CA MET A 487 -18.66 9.31 -27.95
C MET A 487 -19.35 10.54 -28.57
N PRO A 488 -20.10 11.34 -27.77
CA PRO A 488 -20.65 12.59 -28.24
C PRO A 488 -19.57 13.54 -28.75
N GLN A 489 -19.65 13.92 -30.01
CA GLN A 489 -18.74 14.90 -30.62
C GLN A 489 -19.29 16.33 -30.45
N ASP A 490 -20.57 16.49 -30.62
CA ASP A 490 -21.30 17.74 -30.35
C ASP A 490 -22.10 17.60 -29.04
N LEU A 491 -21.81 18.50 -28.13
CA LEU A 491 -22.41 18.45 -26.79
C LEU A 491 -23.76 19.18 -26.72
N GLY A 492 -24.19 19.83 -27.78
CA GLY A 492 -25.44 20.54 -27.87
C GLY A 492 -25.61 21.74 -26.90
N PRO A 493 -26.75 22.44 -26.98
CA PRO A 493 -27.06 23.54 -26.08
C PRO A 493 -27.41 23.08 -24.67
N ILE A 494 -27.37 24.04 -23.73
CA ILE A 494 -27.68 23.82 -22.30
C ILE A 494 -28.81 24.78 -21.81
N ASP A 495 -29.63 25.27 -22.71
CA ASP A 495 -30.80 26.07 -22.33
C ASP A 495 -31.82 25.18 -21.59
N PRO A 496 -32.79 25.80 -20.88
CA PRO A 496 -33.74 25.05 -20.05
C PRO A 496 -34.60 24.02 -20.83
N GLU A 497 -34.90 24.28 -22.11
CA GLU A 497 -35.67 23.36 -22.95
C GLU A 497 -34.82 22.11 -23.27
N SER A 498 -33.55 22.29 -23.63
CA SER A 498 -32.60 21.21 -23.88
C SER A 498 -32.35 20.37 -22.65
N VAL A 499 -32.23 20.99 -21.48
CA VAL A 499 -32.05 20.27 -20.19
C VAL A 499 -33.33 19.46 -19.89
N GLN A 500 -34.54 20.03 -20.04
CA GLN A 500 -35.77 19.29 -19.80
C GLN A 500 -35.93 18.12 -20.76
N ALA A 501 -35.64 18.32 -22.04
CA ALA A 501 -35.67 17.22 -23.03
C ALA A 501 -34.69 16.09 -22.68
N ALA A 502 -33.50 16.43 -22.16
CA ALA A 502 -32.55 15.45 -21.70
C ALA A 502 -33.03 14.67 -20.47
N VAL A 503 -33.69 15.35 -19.52
CA VAL A 503 -34.29 14.72 -18.34
C VAL A 503 -35.41 13.77 -18.75
N ASP A 504 -36.34 14.23 -19.61
CA ASP A 504 -37.45 13.41 -20.11
C ASP A 504 -36.97 12.17 -20.84
N PHE A 505 -35.91 12.32 -21.66
CA PHE A 505 -35.27 11.19 -22.36
C PHE A 505 -34.66 10.19 -21.36
N LEU A 506 -33.93 10.65 -20.34
CA LEU A 506 -33.33 9.78 -19.32
C LEU A 506 -34.39 9.07 -18.47
N LEU A 507 -35.46 9.76 -18.08
CA LEU A 507 -36.61 9.18 -17.34
C LEU A 507 -37.28 8.09 -18.14
N ALA A 508 -37.45 8.27 -19.44
CA ALA A 508 -38.08 7.31 -20.33
C ALA A 508 -37.34 5.95 -20.39
N ILE A 509 -36.03 5.92 -20.16
CA ILE A 509 -35.23 4.68 -20.13
C ILE A 509 -35.70 3.75 -19.02
N VAL A 510 -36.02 4.29 -17.86
CA VAL A 510 -36.35 3.53 -16.66
C VAL A 510 -37.85 3.60 -16.29
N GLU A 511 -38.68 4.21 -17.13
CA GLU A 511 -40.13 4.41 -16.90
C GLU A 511 -40.83 3.12 -16.50
N GLN A 512 -40.50 2.01 -17.11
CA GLN A 512 -41.15 0.72 -16.89
C GLN A 512 -40.55 -0.11 -15.72
N PHE A 513 -39.52 0.37 -15.04
CA PHE A 513 -38.99 -0.31 -13.85
C PHE A 513 -39.86 0.00 -12.63
N PRO A 514 -40.28 -1.03 -11.88
CA PRO A 514 -41.15 -0.89 -10.71
C PRO A 514 -40.30 -0.51 -9.46
N PHE A 515 -39.77 0.71 -9.45
CA PHE A 515 -39.08 1.19 -8.25
C PHE A 515 -40.07 1.27 -7.07
N VAL A 516 -39.62 0.89 -5.89
CA VAL A 516 -40.44 0.90 -4.66
C VAL A 516 -40.85 2.32 -4.31
N SER A 517 -40.00 3.30 -4.52
CA SER A 517 -40.28 4.71 -4.37
C SER A 517 -39.49 5.58 -5.34
N GLU A 518 -39.84 6.86 -5.43
CA GLU A 518 -39.07 7.83 -6.24
C GLU A 518 -37.64 8.04 -5.71
N THR A 519 -37.42 7.85 -4.43
CA THR A 519 -36.04 7.90 -3.85
C THR A 519 -35.15 6.81 -4.45
N HIS A 520 -35.62 5.59 -4.60
CA HIS A 520 -34.89 4.51 -5.25
C HIS A 520 -34.57 4.82 -6.71
N ARG A 521 -35.49 5.51 -7.41
CA ARG A 521 -35.25 6.00 -8.78
C ARG A 521 -34.19 7.10 -8.79
N ALA A 522 -34.30 8.09 -7.89
CA ALA A 522 -33.30 9.16 -7.75
C ALA A 522 -31.91 8.59 -7.41
N ASN A 523 -31.81 7.58 -6.53
CA ASN A 523 -30.57 6.90 -6.21
C ASN A 523 -29.95 6.22 -7.45
N TRP A 524 -30.78 5.62 -8.30
CA TRP A 524 -30.30 5.04 -9.56
C TRP A 524 -29.70 6.11 -10.49
N PHE A 525 -30.32 7.28 -10.61
CA PHE A 525 -29.77 8.41 -11.36
C PHE A 525 -28.50 8.94 -10.71
N GLY A 526 -28.43 9.02 -9.39
CA GLY A 526 -27.22 9.38 -8.67
C GLY A 526 -26.03 8.45 -9.03
N ALA A 527 -26.29 7.14 -9.08
CA ALA A 527 -25.29 6.17 -9.53
C ALA A 527 -24.90 6.40 -11.01
N LEU A 528 -25.87 6.69 -11.88
CA LEU A 528 -25.61 6.92 -13.30
C LEU A 528 -24.79 8.19 -13.56
N PHE A 529 -24.98 9.27 -12.79
CA PHE A 529 -24.26 10.53 -12.97
C PHE A 529 -22.86 10.52 -12.34
N THR A 530 -22.64 9.76 -11.25
CA THR A 530 -21.40 9.82 -10.45
C THR A 530 -20.10 9.67 -11.27
N PRO A 531 -19.95 8.73 -12.22
CA PRO A 531 -18.69 8.60 -12.95
C PRO A 531 -18.33 9.81 -13.83
N LEU A 532 -19.30 10.62 -14.24
CA LEU A 532 -19.06 11.85 -15.03
C LEU A 532 -18.56 13.01 -14.18
N LEU A 533 -18.80 12.95 -12.88
CA LEU A 533 -18.57 14.03 -11.92
C LEU A 533 -17.29 13.87 -11.12
N LYS A 534 -16.50 12.81 -11.34
CA LYS A 534 -15.38 12.44 -10.47
C LYS A 534 -14.27 13.49 -10.33
N VAL A 535 -14.15 14.43 -11.26
CA VAL A 535 -13.24 15.57 -11.15
C VAL A 535 -13.84 16.67 -10.28
N MET A 536 -15.15 16.85 -10.34
CA MET A 536 -15.87 17.84 -9.54
C MET A 536 -16.12 17.35 -8.12
N LEU A 537 -16.48 16.09 -8.01
CA LEU A 537 -16.84 15.39 -6.78
C LEU A 537 -15.89 14.20 -6.59
N PRO A 538 -14.70 14.43 -5.99
CA PRO A 538 -13.74 13.37 -5.78
C PRO A 538 -14.25 12.31 -4.80
N PRO A 539 -13.77 11.05 -4.89
CA PRO A 539 -14.13 10.00 -3.95
C PRO A 539 -13.76 10.36 -2.50
N PRO A 540 -14.29 9.65 -1.49
CA PRO A 540 -14.99 8.36 -1.61
C PRO A 540 -16.46 8.49 -1.99
N TYR A 541 -16.99 7.43 -2.61
CA TYR A 541 -18.40 7.29 -2.96
C TYR A 541 -19.05 6.18 -2.14
N PRO A 542 -20.36 6.28 -1.80
CA PRO A 542 -21.11 5.18 -1.22
C PRO A 542 -21.26 4.04 -2.22
N ALA A 543 -21.56 2.85 -1.73
CA ALA A 543 -21.98 1.76 -2.61
C ALA A 543 -23.46 1.86 -2.96
N PHE A 544 -23.84 1.33 -4.12
CA PHE A 544 -25.25 1.24 -4.54
C PHE A 544 -25.71 -0.21 -4.53
N VAL A 545 -26.78 -0.48 -3.79
CA VAL A 545 -27.35 -1.82 -3.62
C VAL A 545 -28.61 -1.93 -4.45
N LEU A 546 -28.54 -2.74 -5.50
CA LEU A 546 -29.70 -3.07 -6.33
C LEU A 546 -30.38 -4.32 -5.75
N ASP A 547 -31.53 -4.13 -5.16
CA ASP A 547 -32.28 -5.19 -4.50
C ASP A 547 -33.67 -5.44 -5.10
N ALA A 548 -34.19 -6.65 -4.91
CA ALA A 548 -35.54 -7.03 -5.23
C ALA A 548 -35.95 -8.25 -4.43
N PRO A 549 -37.28 -8.39 -4.11
CA PRO A 549 -37.79 -9.52 -3.34
C PRO A 549 -37.66 -10.85 -4.09
N SER A 550 -37.51 -10.84 -5.41
CA SER A 550 -37.48 -12.07 -6.20
C SER A 550 -36.51 -11.99 -7.37
N PRO A 551 -35.94 -13.13 -7.79
CA PRO A 551 -35.15 -13.23 -9.02
C PRO A 551 -35.96 -12.84 -10.27
N GLY A 552 -35.25 -12.26 -11.28
CA GLY A 552 -35.91 -11.90 -12.54
C GLY A 552 -36.67 -10.56 -12.52
N ALA A 553 -36.60 -9.79 -11.45
CA ALA A 553 -37.23 -8.48 -11.31
C ALA A 553 -36.65 -7.39 -12.23
N GLY A 554 -35.41 -7.52 -12.71
CA GLY A 554 -34.79 -6.56 -13.60
C GLY A 554 -33.54 -5.85 -13.06
N LYS A 555 -33.06 -6.19 -11.85
CA LYS A 555 -31.86 -5.59 -11.24
C LYS A 555 -30.64 -5.57 -12.14
N SER A 556 -30.35 -6.72 -12.76
CA SER A 556 -29.19 -6.86 -13.63
C SER A 556 -29.29 -5.93 -14.86
N TYR A 557 -30.51 -5.59 -15.32
CA TYR A 557 -30.66 -4.60 -16.38
C TYR A 557 -30.33 -3.19 -15.91
N LEU A 558 -30.79 -2.80 -14.72
CA LEU A 558 -30.48 -1.49 -14.13
C LEU A 558 -28.95 -1.32 -13.93
N SER A 559 -28.28 -2.35 -13.44
CA SER A 559 -26.84 -2.37 -13.33
C SER A 559 -26.16 -2.33 -14.71
N GLU A 560 -26.67 -3.10 -15.69
CA GLU A 560 -26.13 -3.18 -17.04
C GLU A 560 -26.22 -1.85 -17.80
N ILE A 561 -27.30 -1.08 -17.61
CA ILE A 561 -27.43 0.25 -18.22
C ILE A 561 -26.27 1.13 -17.77
N ILE A 562 -26.04 1.25 -16.46
CA ILE A 562 -24.95 2.08 -15.90
C ILE A 562 -23.61 1.63 -16.47
N ARG A 563 -23.36 0.32 -16.49
CA ARG A 563 -22.14 -0.27 -16.99
C ARG A 563 -21.90 0.00 -18.48
N THR A 564 -22.93 -0.18 -19.30
CA THR A 564 -22.86 0.04 -20.75
C THR A 564 -22.63 1.52 -21.06
N VAL A 565 -23.32 2.41 -20.41
CA VAL A 565 -23.19 3.86 -20.58
C VAL A 565 -21.75 4.30 -20.29
N HIS A 566 -21.15 3.84 -19.19
CA HIS A 566 -19.80 4.24 -18.79
C HIS A 566 -18.65 3.48 -19.44
N GLY A 567 -18.94 2.59 -20.40
CA GLY A 567 -17.91 2.02 -21.29
C GLY A 567 -17.00 1.01 -20.65
N GLY A 568 -17.46 0.30 -19.65
CA GLY A 568 -16.74 -0.79 -19.05
C GLY A 568 -17.19 -1.06 -17.64
N ALA A 569 -17.12 -2.34 -17.28
CA ALA A 569 -17.40 -2.73 -15.89
C ALA A 569 -16.81 -4.09 -15.60
N LEU A 570 -16.38 -4.23 -14.37
CA LEU A 570 -15.99 -5.50 -13.81
C LEU A 570 -17.18 -6.09 -13.05
N ARG A 571 -17.50 -7.38 -13.31
CA ARG A 571 -18.36 -8.19 -12.46
C ARG A 571 -17.50 -9.11 -11.63
N ALA A 572 -17.74 -9.16 -10.33
CA ALA A 572 -17.06 -10.05 -9.42
C ALA A 572 -18.08 -10.77 -8.54
N GLY A 573 -17.73 -11.96 -8.06
CA GLY A 573 -18.45 -12.59 -6.96
C GLY A 573 -18.02 -11.95 -5.63
N TRP A 574 -18.90 -11.97 -4.63
CA TRP A 574 -18.53 -11.58 -3.28
C TRP A 574 -17.66 -12.68 -2.66
N PRO A 575 -16.44 -12.39 -2.21
CA PRO A 575 -15.56 -13.38 -1.59
C PRO A 575 -16.11 -13.90 -0.26
N SER A 576 -15.66 -15.09 0.11
CA SER A 576 -16.15 -15.79 1.31
C SER A 576 -15.61 -15.23 2.62
N THR A 577 -14.46 -14.54 2.58
CA THR A 577 -13.81 -13.96 3.75
C THR A 577 -13.46 -12.50 3.51
N ASP A 578 -13.39 -11.73 4.57
CA ASP A 578 -13.02 -10.31 4.55
C ASP A 578 -11.58 -10.10 4.03
N GLU A 579 -10.67 -11.03 4.35
CA GLU A 579 -9.29 -10.98 3.86
C GLU A 579 -9.19 -11.20 2.34
N GLU A 580 -9.96 -12.14 1.80
CA GLU A 580 -10.05 -12.36 0.35
C GLU A 580 -10.69 -11.17 -0.36
N LEU A 581 -11.68 -10.53 0.27
CA LEU A 581 -12.30 -9.32 -0.26
C LEU A 581 -11.28 -8.20 -0.39
N GLY A 582 -10.46 -7.94 0.64
CA GLY A 582 -9.41 -6.93 0.60
C GLY A 582 -8.44 -7.14 -0.56
N LYS A 583 -7.93 -8.35 -0.70
CA LYS A 583 -7.01 -8.74 -1.79
C LYS A 583 -7.68 -8.61 -3.17
N SER A 584 -8.95 -9.03 -3.28
CA SER A 584 -9.73 -8.93 -4.52
C SER A 584 -9.97 -7.48 -4.92
N VAL A 585 -10.33 -6.61 -3.97
CA VAL A 585 -10.54 -5.18 -4.20
C VAL A 585 -9.27 -4.53 -4.74
N LEU A 586 -8.12 -4.76 -4.08
CA LEU A 586 -6.84 -4.22 -4.55
C LEU A 586 -6.51 -4.74 -5.96
N SER A 587 -6.66 -6.03 -6.20
CA SER A 587 -6.44 -6.64 -7.52
C SER A 587 -7.35 -6.03 -8.60
N MET A 588 -8.63 -5.77 -8.29
CA MET A 588 -9.56 -5.11 -9.20
C MET A 588 -9.16 -3.66 -9.49
N LEU A 589 -8.77 -2.89 -8.46
CA LEU A 589 -8.31 -1.51 -8.63
C LEU A 589 -7.04 -1.40 -9.48
N MET A 590 -6.16 -2.39 -9.39
CA MET A 590 -4.91 -2.45 -10.16
C MET A 590 -5.13 -2.98 -11.58
N GLY A 591 -5.94 -4.03 -11.71
CA GLY A 591 -6.08 -4.80 -12.95
C GLY A 591 -7.06 -4.22 -13.95
N THR A 592 -7.88 -3.24 -13.58
CA THR A 592 -8.85 -2.64 -14.52
C THR A 592 -8.98 -1.14 -14.34
N THR A 593 -9.27 -0.46 -15.45
CA THR A 593 -9.68 0.95 -15.45
C THR A 593 -11.19 1.13 -15.49
N ALA A 594 -11.97 0.05 -15.38
CA ALA A 594 -13.42 0.07 -15.40
C ALA A 594 -13.97 1.05 -14.34
N PRO A 595 -14.82 2.00 -14.74
CA PRO A 595 -15.36 3.02 -13.81
C PRO A 595 -16.39 2.46 -12.82
N VAL A 596 -16.94 1.29 -13.10
CA VAL A 596 -17.97 0.64 -12.31
C VAL A 596 -17.58 -0.79 -11.98
N ILE A 597 -17.59 -1.13 -10.71
CA ILE A 597 -17.32 -2.49 -10.21
C ILE A 597 -18.62 -3.00 -9.55
N THR A 598 -19.08 -4.18 -9.95
CA THR A 598 -20.33 -4.76 -9.45
C THR A 598 -20.04 -6.13 -8.82
N PHE A 599 -20.36 -6.28 -7.55
CA PHE A 599 -20.52 -7.58 -6.91
C PHE A 599 -21.89 -8.12 -7.25
N ASP A 600 -21.92 -9.19 -8.05
CA ASP A 600 -23.17 -9.68 -8.64
C ASP A 600 -23.73 -10.86 -7.86
N ASN A 601 -25.07 -10.82 -7.66
CA ASN A 601 -25.86 -11.87 -7.02
C ASN A 601 -25.33 -12.29 -5.62
N VAL A 602 -25.07 -11.30 -4.80
CA VAL A 602 -24.61 -11.49 -3.41
C VAL A 602 -25.76 -12.11 -2.60
N ARG A 603 -25.43 -13.06 -1.74
CA ARG A 603 -26.40 -13.81 -0.93
C ARG A 603 -26.04 -13.71 0.55
N GLY A 604 -27.07 -13.73 1.40
CA GLY A 604 -26.91 -13.63 2.85
C GLY A 604 -26.65 -12.20 3.32
N THR A 605 -26.28 -12.07 4.57
CA THR A 605 -25.99 -10.78 5.20
C THR A 605 -24.62 -10.25 4.73
N ILE A 606 -24.62 -9.04 4.20
CA ILE A 606 -23.42 -8.37 3.72
C ILE A 606 -22.78 -7.61 4.88
N ARG A 607 -21.69 -8.14 5.39
CA ARG A 607 -20.87 -7.50 6.44
C ARG A 607 -19.41 -7.59 6.04
N SER A 608 -18.64 -6.50 6.10
CA SER A 608 -17.22 -6.52 5.79
C SER A 608 -16.54 -5.25 6.28
N SER A 609 -15.61 -5.39 7.20
CA SER A 609 -14.78 -4.28 7.67
C SER A 609 -13.86 -3.75 6.58
N LYS A 610 -13.40 -4.60 5.67
CA LYS A 610 -12.60 -4.20 4.51
C LYS A 610 -13.39 -3.36 3.52
N PHE A 611 -14.65 -3.73 3.27
CA PHE A 611 -15.52 -2.95 2.38
C PHE A 611 -15.97 -1.63 3.03
N GLU A 612 -16.20 -1.62 4.33
CA GLU A 612 -16.45 -0.40 5.10
C GLU A 612 -15.29 0.59 4.99
N SER A 613 -14.06 0.09 5.15
CA SER A 613 -12.83 0.89 4.98
C SER A 613 -12.70 1.40 3.56
N LEU A 614 -12.94 0.55 2.55
CA LEU A 614 -12.92 0.93 1.14
C LEU A 614 -13.85 2.10 0.85
N LEU A 615 -15.11 2.01 1.29
CA LEU A 615 -16.13 3.02 1.00
C LEU A 615 -15.85 4.39 1.65
N THR A 616 -14.97 4.45 2.64
CA THR A 616 -14.60 5.72 3.30
C THR A 616 -13.21 6.22 2.91
N SER A 617 -12.48 5.47 2.11
CA SER A 617 -11.11 5.79 1.72
C SER A 617 -11.05 6.40 0.31
N VAL A 618 -10.33 7.50 0.18
CA VAL A 618 -9.99 8.10 -1.13
C VAL A 618 -9.04 7.18 -1.89
N ASP A 619 -8.09 6.61 -1.17
CA ASP A 619 -7.12 5.66 -1.65
C ASP A 619 -7.25 4.36 -0.85
N TYR A 620 -7.23 3.23 -1.51
CA TYR A 620 -7.32 1.93 -0.88
C TYR A 620 -5.95 1.27 -0.82
N LYS A 621 -5.53 0.90 0.38
CA LYS A 621 -4.25 0.24 0.66
C LYS A 621 -4.50 -1.16 1.22
N ASP A 622 -3.88 -2.14 0.59
CA ASP A 622 -3.85 -3.52 1.12
C ASP A 622 -2.58 -4.23 0.62
N ARG A 623 -2.34 -5.43 1.14
CA ARG A 623 -1.18 -6.24 0.77
C ARG A 623 -1.27 -6.75 -0.66
N LEU A 624 -0.23 -6.53 -1.45
CA LEU A 624 -0.15 -7.00 -2.82
C LEU A 624 0.01 -8.53 -2.87
N LEU A 625 -0.88 -9.20 -3.59
CA LEU A 625 -0.87 -10.66 -3.73
C LEU A 625 0.44 -11.10 -4.41
N GLY A 626 1.14 -12.06 -3.80
CA GLY A 626 2.42 -12.57 -4.31
C GLY A 626 3.66 -11.71 -3.99
N PHE A 627 3.48 -10.57 -3.30
CA PHE A 627 4.58 -9.71 -2.88
C PHE A 627 4.51 -9.42 -1.39
N ASN A 628 5.66 -9.23 -0.76
CA ASN A 628 5.72 -8.86 0.66
C ASN A 628 5.73 -7.33 0.85
N ARG A 629 4.86 -6.63 0.14
CA ARG A 629 4.67 -5.18 0.23
C ARG A 629 3.20 -4.82 0.08
N ASP A 630 2.83 -3.67 0.59
CA ASP A 630 1.53 -3.05 0.36
C ASP A 630 1.53 -2.33 -0.98
N ALA A 631 0.35 -2.18 -1.56
CA ALA A 631 0.12 -1.27 -2.68
C ALA A 631 -1.07 -0.37 -2.35
N GLU A 632 -1.03 0.85 -2.84
CA GLU A 632 -2.06 1.85 -2.66
C GLU A 632 -2.62 2.28 -4.02
N MET A 633 -3.94 2.21 -4.18
CA MET A 633 -4.62 2.56 -5.42
C MET A 633 -5.74 3.56 -5.17
N PRO A 634 -5.96 4.53 -6.07
CA PRO A 634 -7.10 5.41 -5.99
C PRO A 634 -8.41 4.64 -6.03
N ASN A 635 -9.30 4.94 -5.08
CA ASN A 635 -10.65 4.38 -5.03
C ASN A 635 -11.63 5.29 -5.78
N ASP A 636 -11.41 5.47 -7.08
CA ASP A 636 -12.18 6.33 -7.98
C ASP A 636 -13.28 5.58 -8.75
N ARG A 637 -13.75 4.46 -8.21
CA ARG A 637 -14.74 3.56 -8.82
C ARG A 637 -16.11 3.73 -8.17
N LEU A 638 -17.14 3.49 -8.97
CA LEU A 638 -18.49 3.28 -8.47
C LEU A 638 -18.64 1.81 -8.06
N TRP A 639 -18.98 1.57 -6.81
CA TRP A 639 -19.20 0.23 -6.27
C TRP A 639 -20.70 -0.09 -6.27
N MET A 640 -21.05 -1.22 -6.87
CA MET A 640 -22.44 -1.68 -6.94
C MET A 640 -22.54 -3.11 -6.40
N ILE A 641 -23.66 -3.42 -5.79
CA ILE A 641 -24.00 -4.75 -5.29
C ILE A 641 -25.34 -5.12 -5.86
N THR A 642 -25.50 -6.31 -6.44
CA THR A 642 -26.82 -6.85 -6.76
C THR A 642 -27.15 -7.99 -5.82
N ALA A 643 -28.35 -7.99 -5.24
CA ALA A 643 -28.78 -9.01 -4.29
C ALA A 643 -30.28 -9.30 -4.41
N ASN A 644 -30.75 -10.33 -3.72
CA ASN A 644 -32.18 -10.62 -3.54
C ASN A 644 -32.48 -10.64 -2.05
N ASN A 645 -33.39 -9.77 -1.59
CA ASN A 645 -33.64 -9.55 -0.17
C ASN A 645 -32.34 -9.33 0.59
N ALA A 646 -31.59 -8.29 0.19
CA ALA A 646 -30.30 -7.99 0.78
C ALA A 646 -30.45 -7.58 2.24
N GLU A 647 -29.65 -8.15 3.09
CA GLU A 647 -29.45 -7.70 4.46
C GLU A 647 -28.05 -7.09 4.54
N ILE A 648 -27.95 -5.86 5.02
CA ILE A 648 -26.67 -5.20 5.21
C ILE A 648 -26.53 -4.90 6.69
N GLY A 649 -25.55 -5.52 7.32
CA GLY A 649 -25.30 -5.36 8.73
C GLY A 649 -24.17 -4.37 9.06
N GLY A 650 -24.18 -3.89 10.29
CA GLY A 650 -23.14 -3.03 10.83
C GLY A 650 -23.11 -1.64 10.21
N ASP A 651 -21.91 -1.09 10.16
CA ASP A 651 -21.65 0.26 9.68
C ASP A 651 -21.82 0.43 8.17
N LEU A 652 -21.90 -0.69 7.44
CA LEU A 652 -22.11 -0.72 6.00
C LEU A 652 -23.49 -0.20 5.59
N ALA A 653 -24.50 -0.41 6.40
CA ALA A 653 -25.87 0.01 6.10
C ALA A 653 -25.99 1.51 5.82
N ARG A 654 -25.27 2.33 6.57
CA ARG A 654 -25.21 3.81 6.39
C ARG A 654 -24.29 4.28 5.28
N ARG A 655 -23.60 3.35 4.59
CA ARG A 655 -22.66 3.62 3.49
C ARG A 655 -23.18 3.11 2.15
N CYS A 656 -24.40 2.61 2.14
CA CYS A 656 -25.03 2.05 0.96
C CYS A 656 -26.32 2.79 0.61
N TYR A 657 -26.49 3.10 -0.67
CA TYR A 657 -27.69 3.67 -1.24
C TYR A 657 -28.50 2.59 -1.91
N TRP A 658 -29.77 2.47 -1.54
CA TRP A 658 -30.62 1.41 -2.03
C TRP A 658 -31.36 1.80 -3.31
N ILE A 659 -31.41 0.84 -4.24
CA ILE A 659 -32.16 0.89 -5.49
C ILE A 659 -33.03 -0.35 -5.53
N THR A 660 -34.17 -0.30 -4.87
CA THR A 660 -35.09 -1.44 -4.75
C THR A 660 -36.17 -1.37 -5.80
N ILE A 661 -36.39 -2.50 -6.46
CA ILE A 661 -37.49 -2.70 -7.40
C ILE A 661 -38.36 -3.87 -6.95
N ASP A 662 -39.71 -3.65 -7.00
CA ASP A 662 -40.69 -4.69 -6.67
C ASP A 662 -41.77 -4.76 -7.73
N PRO A 663 -41.76 -5.77 -8.62
CA PRO A 663 -42.80 -6.00 -9.62
C PRO A 663 -44.16 -6.38 -9.04
N LYS A 664 -44.25 -6.67 -7.75
CA LYS A 664 -45.48 -7.11 -7.05
C LYS A 664 -46.20 -8.27 -7.74
N MET A 665 -45.42 -9.19 -8.28
CA MET A 665 -45.91 -10.36 -8.96
C MET A 665 -45.06 -11.61 -8.67
N PRO A 666 -45.64 -12.82 -8.59
CA PRO A 666 -44.90 -14.03 -8.19
C PRO A 666 -43.82 -14.48 -9.17
N ARG A 667 -43.97 -14.11 -10.47
CA ARG A 667 -43.01 -14.51 -11.54
C ARG A 667 -42.60 -13.32 -12.39
N PRO A 668 -41.68 -12.48 -11.91
CA PRO A 668 -41.29 -11.26 -12.62
C PRO A 668 -40.68 -11.51 -14.01
N HIS A 669 -40.07 -12.66 -14.23
CA HIS A 669 -39.45 -13.04 -15.50
C HIS A 669 -40.49 -13.32 -16.63
N GLU A 670 -41.80 -13.52 -16.30
CA GLU A 670 -42.89 -13.67 -17.25
C GLU A 670 -43.43 -12.32 -17.74
N ARG A 671 -42.90 -11.21 -17.22
CA ARG A 671 -43.37 -9.87 -17.60
C ARG A 671 -43.04 -9.56 -19.05
N THR A 672 -44.04 -9.12 -19.80
CA THR A 672 -43.95 -8.79 -21.23
C THR A 672 -44.44 -7.39 -21.49
N GLY A 673 -44.41 -6.93 -22.74
CA GLY A 673 -44.94 -5.61 -23.13
C GLY A 673 -43.97 -4.45 -22.83
N PHE A 674 -42.69 -4.74 -22.76
CA PHE A 674 -41.67 -3.70 -22.64
C PHE A 674 -41.56 -2.87 -23.91
N ARG A 675 -41.54 -1.52 -23.75
CA ARG A 675 -41.43 -0.58 -24.87
C ARG A 675 -40.02 -0.64 -25.49
N LEU A 676 -39.01 -0.84 -24.65
CA LEU A 676 -37.60 -0.88 -25.06
C LEU A 676 -37.00 -2.27 -24.81
N ASN A 677 -36.29 -2.81 -25.78
CA ASN A 677 -35.35 -3.93 -25.55
C ASN A 677 -34.02 -3.34 -25.05
N LEU A 678 -33.86 -3.20 -23.76
CA LEU A 678 -32.70 -2.51 -23.19
C LEU A 678 -31.36 -3.14 -23.56
N ARG A 679 -31.32 -4.45 -23.85
CA ARG A 679 -30.07 -5.13 -24.24
C ARG A 679 -29.49 -4.63 -25.56
N THR A 680 -30.35 -4.30 -26.51
CA THR A 680 -29.94 -3.78 -27.83
C THR A 680 -30.04 -2.25 -27.84
N TRP A 681 -31.11 -1.71 -27.27
CA TRP A 681 -31.40 -0.28 -27.33
C TRP A 681 -30.34 0.58 -26.58
N VAL A 682 -29.86 0.15 -25.41
CA VAL A 682 -28.88 0.94 -24.64
C VAL A 682 -27.53 1.05 -25.33
N PRO A 683 -26.92 -0.02 -25.84
CA PRO A 683 -25.72 0.10 -26.67
C PRO A 683 -25.89 0.98 -27.91
N GLU A 684 -27.00 0.81 -28.64
CA GLU A 684 -27.32 1.59 -29.85
C GLU A 684 -27.54 3.08 -29.54
N ASN A 685 -28.06 3.42 -28.35
CA ASN A 685 -28.33 4.79 -27.94
C ASN A 685 -27.36 5.36 -26.91
N ARG A 686 -26.23 4.70 -26.71
CA ARG A 686 -25.23 5.09 -25.70
C ARG A 686 -24.76 6.54 -25.85
N VAL A 687 -24.50 6.97 -27.10
CA VAL A 687 -24.08 8.35 -27.41
C VAL A 687 -25.19 9.34 -27.01
N ASN A 688 -26.46 9.04 -27.30
CA ASN A 688 -27.58 9.90 -26.94
C ASN A 688 -27.77 9.97 -25.41
N ILE A 689 -27.57 8.85 -24.68
CA ILE A 689 -27.63 8.81 -23.23
C ILE A 689 -26.52 9.66 -22.64
N LEU A 690 -25.28 9.51 -23.10
CA LEU A 690 -24.16 10.32 -22.65
C LEU A 690 -24.37 11.80 -22.97
N SER A 691 -24.88 12.15 -24.16
CA SER A 691 -25.21 13.52 -24.50
C SER A 691 -26.25 14.12 -23.54
N ALA A 692 -27.29 13.38 -23.22
CA ALA A 692 -28.31 13.82 -22.27
C ALA A 692 -27.73 14.04 -20.86
N LEU A 693 -26.93 13.10 -20.38
CA LEU A 693 -26.25 13.23 -19.08
C LEU A 693 -25.32 14.46 -19.04
N LEU A 694 -24.53 14.67 -20.08
CA LEU A 694 -23.62 15.83 -20.19
C LEU A 694 -24.38 17.15 -20.29
N THR A 695 -25.55 17.16 -20.97
CA THR A 695 -26.42 18.35 -21.03
C THR A 695 -26.93 18.73 -19.66
N VAL A 696 -27.40 17.76 -18.86
CA VAL A 696 -27.85 18.00 -17.48
C VAL A 696 -26.71 18.53 -16.62
N VAL A 697 -25.55 17.85 -16.61
CA VAL A 697 -24.40 18.26 -15.77
C VAL A 697 -23.88 19.64 -16.17
N ARG A 698 -23.71 19.92 -17.46
CA ARG A 698 -23.24 21.22 -17.95
C ARG A 698 -24.24 22.35 -17.64
N GLY A 699 -25.52 22.07 -17.78
CA GLY A 699 -26.58 23.03 -17.43
C GLY A 699 -26.56 23.34 -15.94
N TRP A 700 -26.43 22.32 -15.10
CA TRP A 700 -26.32 22.49 -13.66
C TRP A 700 -25.10 23.30 -13.25
N VAL A 701 -23.91 23.03 -13.86
CA VAL A 701 -22.70 23.82 -13.61
C VAL A 701 -22.87 25.27 -14.08
N ALA A 702 -23.46 25.51 -15.25
CA ALA A 702 -23.74 26.86 -15.77
C ALA A 702 -24.71 27.63 -14.87
N ALA A 703 -25.63 26.93 -14.15
CA ALA A 703 -26.52 27.51 -13.15
C ALA A 703 -25.81 27.78 -11.80
N GLY A 704 -24.48 27.60 -11.71
CA GLY A 704 -23.71 27.81 -10.49
C GLY A 704 -23.63 26.56 -9.57
N ALA A 705 -23.92 25.38 -10.10
CA ALA A 705 -23.87 24.08 -9.39
C ALA A 705 -24.63 24.11 -8.05
N PRO A 706 -25.93 24.46 -8.01
CA PRO A 706 -26.67 24.53 -6.77
C PRO A 706 -26.65 23.18 -6.03
N SER A 707 -26.28 23.23 -4.75
CA SER A 707 -26.22 22.05 -3.87
C SER A 707 -27.38 22.06 -2.89
N ALA A 708 -27.83 20.88 -2.47
CA ALA A 708 -28.88 20.76 -1.46
C ALA A 708 -28.31 21.03 -0.05
N GLU A 709 -29.17 21.58 0.83
CA GLU A 709 -28.84 21.67 2.25
C GLU A 709 -29.14 20.34 2.93
N LEU A 710 -28.08 19.65 3.37
CA LEU A 710 -28.18 18.39 4.08
C LEU A 710 -28.08 18.61 5.60
N LYS A 711 -28.88 17.90 6.36
CA LYS A 711 -28.87 17.92 7.83
C LYS A 711 -27.75 17.07 8.45
N ARG A 712 -26.98 16.36 7.63
CA ARG A 712 -25.92 15.45 8.08
C ARG A 712 -24.55 15.93 7.63
N SER A 713 -23.55 15.55 8.40
CA SER A 713 -22.14 15.77 8.08
C SER A 713 -21.43 14.42 8.20
N ASP A 714 -21.27 13.74 7.08
CA ASP A 714 -20.51 12.50 6.98
C ASP A 714 -19.54 12.54 5.79
N HIS A 715 -18.85 11.46 5.52
CA HIS A 715 -17.86 11.37 4.45
C HIS A 715 -18.42 11.68 3.05
N TYR A 716 -19.74 11.53 2.85
CA TYR A 716 -20.37 11.71 1.56
C TYR A 716 -21.12 13.03 1.43
N ALA A 717 -21.19 13.84 2.50
CA ALA A 717 -22.06 15.02 2.56
C ALA A 717 -21.90 15.98 1.36
N THR A 718 -20.66 16.23 0.92
CA THR A 718 -20.41 17.10 -0.24
C THR A 718 -20.92 16.49 -1.54
N TRP A 719 -20.68 15.18 -1.73
CA TRP A 719 -21.14 14.45 -2.90
C TRP A 719 -22.66 14.34 -2.91
N ASP A 720 -23.27 13.98 -1.79
CA ASP A 720 -24.73 13.90 -1.62
C ASP A 720 -25.42 15.23 -1.92
N ALA A 721 -24.91 16.32 -1.31
CA ALA A 721 -25.49 17.64 -1.51
C ALA A 721 -25.44 18.07 -2.99
N ALA A 722 -24.37 17.71 -3.69
CA ALA A 722 -24.20 18.04 -5.09
C ALA A 722 -25.12 17.19 -5.99
N ILE A 723 -25.20 15.87 -5.75
CA ILE A 723 -26.09 14.97 -6.52
C ILE A 723 -27.56 15.33 -6.29
N GLU A 724 -27.98 15.48 -5.04
CA GLU A 724 -29.35 15.89 -4.72
C GLU A 724 -29.68 17.27 -5.30
N GLY A 725 -28.75 18.23 -5.17
CA GLY A 725 -28.89 19.56 -5.74
C GLY A 725 -29.02 19.53 -7.26
N MET A 726 -28.24 18.70 -7.94
CA MET A 726 -28.32 18.55 -9.40
C MET A 726 -29.63 17.92 -9.85
N LEU A 727 -30.02 16.81 -9.21
CA LEU A 727 -31.28 16.12 -9.57
C LEU A 727 -32.51 16.99 -9.31
N THR A 728 -32.54 17.69 -8.18
CA THR A 728 -33.60 18.63 -7.84
C THR A 728 -33.63 19.81 -8.82
N TRP A 729 -32.47 20.43 -9.12
CA TRP A 729 -32.40 21.54 -10.06
C TRP A 729 -32.88 21.14 -11.47
N ALA A 730 -32.53 19.95 -11.91
CA ALA A 730 -32.91 19.42 -13.23
C ALA A 730 -34.35 18.93 -13.28
N GLY A 731 -35.03 18.78 -12.14
CA GLY A 731 -36.44 18.34 -12.06
C GLY A 731 -36.62 16.82 -12.11
N PHE A 732 -35.61 16.04 -11.73
CA PHE A 732 -35.80 14.61 -11.53
C PHE A 732 -36.78 14.36 -10.37
N PRO A 733 -37.69 13.38 -10.48
CA PRO A 733 -38.61 13.07 -9.40
C PRO A 733 -37.92 12.33 -8.24
N GLY A 734 -38.42 12.57 -7.02
CA GLY A 734 -37.94 11.93 -5.80
C GLY A 734 -36.80 12.71 -5.14
N GLN A 735 -36.49 12.31 -3.92
CA GLN A 735 -35.37 12.83 -3.15
C GLN A 735 -34.25 11.80 -3.17
N PHE A 736 -33.06 12.25 -3.55
CA PHE A 736 -31.86 11.41 -3.49
C PHE A 736 -31.42 11.22 -2.04
N GLY A 737 -31.05 10.01 -1.66
CA GLY A 737 -30.51 9.78 -0.33
C GLY A 737 -30.77 8.39 0.24
N PHE A 738 -30.57 8.29 1.55
CA PHE A 738 -30.89 7.05 2.28
C PHE A 738 -32.39 6.85 2.40
N VAL A 739 -32.82 5.62 2.21
CA VAL A 739 -34.21 5.19 2.43
C VAL A 739 -34.35 4.66 3.86
N GLU A 740 -35.57 4.82 4.44
CA GLU A 740 -35.81 4.34 5.81
C GLU A 740 -35.66 2.83 5.94
N GLU A 741 -35.92 2.09 4.88
CA GLU A 741 -35.73 0.63 4.83
C GLU A 741 -34.24 0.21 4.94
N SER A 742 -33.30 1.08 4.60
CA SER A 742 -31.86 0.87 4.86
C SER A 742 -31.48 1.06 6.33
N ARG A 743 -32.37 1.63 7.11
CA ARG A 743 -32.34 1.71 8.57
C ARG A 743 -33.02 0.51 9.23
N GLN A 744 -33.26 -0.59 8.51
CA GLN A 744 -33.55 -1.83 9.23
C GLN A 744 -32.41 -2.02 10.20
N ASP A 745 -32.79 -1.81 11.47
CA ASP A 745 -31.97 -2.01 12.64
C ASP A 745 -31.04 -3.18 12.35
N SER A 746 -29.74 -2.99 12.49
CA SER A 746 -28.83 -4.12 12.43
C SER A 746 -29.43 -5.19 13.34
N ASP A 747 -29.28 -6.48 13.04
CA ASP A 747 -29.72 -7.52 13.97
C ASP A 747 -29.27 -7.17 15.38
N ASP A 748 -28.08 -6.59 15.52
CA ASP A 748 -27.52 -6.08 16.77
C ASP A 748 -28.40 -4.96 17.39
N ASP A 749 -28.89 -3.97 16.59
CA ASP A 749 -29.77 -2.91 17.09
C ASP A 749 -31.14 -3.45 17.47
N ARG A 750 -31.62 -4.43 16.72
CA ARG A 750 -32.89 -5.13 16.99
C ARG A 750 -32.76 -6.01 18.24
N GLU A 751 -31.67 -6.77 18.37
CA GLU A 751 -31.35 -7.55 19.56
C GLU A 751 -31.20 -6.62 20.78
N TRP A 752 -30.49 -5.47 20.62
CA TRP A 752 -30.36 -4.48 21.65
C TRP A 752 -31.70 -3.82 22.00
N LEU A 753 -32.54 -3.52 21.02
CA LEU A 753 -33.87 -2.93 21.27
C LEU A 753 -34.77 -3.90 22.06
N VAL A 754 -34.83 -5.18 21.63
CA VAL A 754 -35.56 -6.24 22.34
C VAL A 754 -34.98 -6.44 23.73
N PHE A 755 -33.66 -6.44 23.87
CA PHE A 755 -32.97 -6.54 25.15
C PHE A 755 -33.32 -5.35 26.07
N LEU A 756 -33.26 -4.13 25.55
CA LEU A 756 -33.58 -2.91 26.33
C LEU A 756 -35.07 -2.84 26.69
N GLU A 757 -35.96 -3.26 25.78
CA GLU A 757 -37.39 -3.36 26.09
C GLU A 757 -37.65 -4.37 27.23
N GLU A 758 -36.94 -5.49 27.22
CA GLU A 758 -37.05 -6.50 28.25
C GLU A 758 -36.45 -6.02 29.58
N VAL A 759 -35.30 -5.34 29.53
CA VAL A 759 -34.72 -4.66 30.69
C VAL A 759 -35.70 -3.66 31.29
N ALA A 760 -36.33 -2.84 30.44
CA ALA A 760 -37.32 -1.86 30.89
C ALA A 760 -38.56 -2.55 31.50
N ARG A 761 -38.99 -3.68 30.94
CA ARG A 761 -40.10 -4.49 31.46
C ARG A 761 -39.77 -5.07 32.85
N VAL A 762 -38.55 -5.59 33.05
CA VAL A 762 -38.11 -6.23 34.30
C VAL A 762 -37.80 -5.23 35.36
N MET A 763 -37.15 -4.10 35.01
CA MET A 763 -36.63 -3.09 35.98
C MET A 763 -37.54 -1.88 36.16
N GLY A 764 -38.45 -1.63 35.17
CA GLY A 764 -39.30 -0.42 35.18
C GLY A 764 -38.47 0.86 35.05
N GLU A 765 -38.99 1.98 35.64
CA GLU A 765 -38.33 3.29 35.58
C GLU A 765 -37.26 3.52 36.67
N GLN A 766 -36.84 2.47 37.35
CA GLN A 766 -35.90 2.61 38.46
C GLN A 766 -34.45 2.67 37.97
N VAL A 767 -33.65 3.53 38.64
CA VAL A 767 -32.19 3.52 38.47
C VAL A 767 -31.61 2.27 39.12
N PHE A 768 -30.92 1.45 38.34
CA PHE A 768 -30.38 0.16 38.80
C PHE A 768 -28.90 -0.02 38.40
N LYS A 769 -28.24 -0.96 39.07
CA LYS A 769 -26.91 -1.45 38.71
C LYS A 769 -27.07 -2.80 38.01
N ILE A 770 -26.06 -3.19 37.22
CA ILE A 770 -26.06 -4.49 36.51
C ILE A 770 -26.35 -5.67 37.43
N LYS A 771 -25.80 -5.67 38.67
CA LYS A 771 -26.08 -6.71 39.68
C LYS A 771 -27.55 -6.79 40.11
N ASP A 772 -28.31 -5.69 40.03
CA ASP A 772 -29.72 -5.66 40.43
C ASP A 772 -30.57 -6.30 39.32
N LEU A 773 -30.18 -6.08 38.06
CA LEU A 773 -30.79 -6.74 36.88
C LEU A 773 -30.52 -8.26 36.94
N THR A 774 -29.29 -8.69 37.14
CA THR A 774 -28.94 -10.13 37.25
C THR A 774 -29.60 -10.79 38.48
N GLY A 775 -29.86 -10.07 39.54
CA GLY A 775 -30.61 -10.55 40.69
C GLY A 775 -32.08 -10.80 40.36
N ARG A 776 -32.69 -9.86 39.62
CA ARG A 776 -34.10 -9.96 39.19
C ARG A 776 -34.33 -11.09 38.15
N ILE A 777 -33.38 -11.25 37.22
CA ILE A 777 -33.47 -12.31 36.20
C ILE A 777 -33.48 -13.69 36.90
N LYS A 778 -32.64 -13.89 37.95
CA LYS A 778 -32.62 -15.13 38.70
C LYS A 778 -33.90 -15.42 39.50
N GLU A 779 -34.72 -14.41 39.79
CA GLU A 779 -36.00 -14.54 40.47
C GLU A 779 -37.15 -14.86 39.51
N LEU A 780 -36.95 -14.77 38.20
CA LEU A 780 -37.95 -15.09 37.21
C LEU A 780 -37.93 -16.58 36.85
N ASP A 781 -39.10 -17.19 36.67
CA ASP A 781 -39.25 -18.56 36.15
C ASP A 781 -38.90 -18.54 34.65
N GLY A 782 -37.68 -18.82 34.28
CA GLY A 782 -37.16 -18.77 32.92
C GLY A 782 -36.38 -17.50 32.62
N ASP A 783 -35.43 -17.56 31.68
CA ASP A 783 -34.67 -16.41 31.23
C ASP A 783 -35.52 -15.51 30.30
N PRO A 784 -35.88 -14.30 30.72
CA PRO A 784 -36.69 -13.42 29.89
C PRO A 784 -35.96 -12.95 28.61
N PHE A 785 -34.64 -13.19 28.52
CA PHE A 785 -33.77 -12.80 27.40
C PHE A 785 -33.50 -13.95 26.44
N GLU A 786 -33.90 -15.17 26.73
CA GLU A 786 -33.74 -16.35 25.89
C GLU A 786 -34.35 -16.14 24.48
N ALA A 787 -35.52 -15.51 24.43
CA ALA A 787 -36.21 -15.19 23.19
C ALA A 787 -35.50 -14.08 22.36
N ALA A 788 -34.70 -13.23 23.01
CA ALA A 788 -34.01 -12.10 22.39
C ALA A 788 -32.64 -12.47 21.85
N THR A 789 -31.94 -13.39 22.54
CA THR A 789 -30.54 -13.72 22.21
C THR A 789 -30.38 -15.08 21.53
N GLY A 790 -31.38 -15.96 21.58
CA GLY A 790 -31.30 -17.31 21.05
C GLY A 790 -30.24 -18.19 21.73
N GLN A 791 -29.68 -17.75 22.87
CA GLN A 791 -28.63 -18.45 23.63
C GLN A 791 -29.14 -18.76 25.02
N THR A 792 -29.13 -20.07 25.35
CA THR A 792 -29.33 -20.52 26.70
C THR A 792 -28.03 -20.30 27.51
N ASP A 793 -28.12 -19.62 28.66
CA ASP A 793 -27.11 -19.52 29.71
C ASP A 793 -25.61 -19.53 29.25
N GLN A 794 -25.05 -18.40 28.85
CA GLN A 794 -23.61 -18.13 28.97
C GLN A 794 -23.34 -16.76 29.56
#